data_85f60344477b3475d08e7912dafd01f4
#
_entry.id   85f60344477b3475d08e7912dafd01f4
#
_cell.length_a   1.000
_cell.length_b   1.000
_cell.length_c   1.000
_cell.angle_alpha   90.00
_cell.angle_beta   90.00
_cell.angle_gamma   90.00
#
_symmetry.space_group_name_H-M   'P 1'
#
loop_
_entity.id
_entity.type
_entity.pdbx_description
1 polymer ?
#
loop_
_entity_poly.entity_id
_entity_poly.type
_entity_poly.pdbx_seq_one_letter_code
_entity_poly.pdbx_strand_id
1 'polypeptide(L)'
;MTARTVVARSIFWLVAIAVVASLLLAAWPSPPAMPLITKNDWKVSGHAYQNVSPLRFEVDKDIKASTQSIYWRTWNPKTGATAASISTSPFKPSTYMAIPYGGFAGAPGIQLDLRCVPSGKTIPVATARSNTQMTEAMIRVPHGWCNGDAVLSADTHSTTKYIEVGTPFRISWIEYYKNSFLGLVGLFVVVFAFAWGMVFLPTAVALWLGKRRSLVISGIACLGLIGYAMFFLFFFSSTAGKAVSACLFLFEASLISWLYVRRRSDLVHALEQWKIPTTLWVTVSFVAFLLAVATYNGAGPWTVNTLFKPVQWSSDNQLPMQIAEYLFHGLDPRTLPYGAWKISDRPPLSYGLMATLRLLSWAIANHRDGDALYYQYELISGIIINGLWVVALHQLLTRLRLEARKLNLILLVIGTTGFAIFNSVYIWPKMLGAAFGLIAFMFLLDPQHYLASGKFQKYGTPLLAAALFSGLALLSHGGTAFGVIAAILVATWYRGVPSPWLAVRAVLIGLAVLVPWWLWQHFEQPPGTALVKFAFTGDYGFAHENQGVLSAIYDAYSKLTLSSWVDLKLHALHVLVTGNGSTCGVQEIAPVSSLYGALRANDFFYLGPSLRFLAIGFLPLLLTRRAPGCECADRRLHYARVMVCTGLLSAGLYALAGFHCYVNHAQSYQAILEILAGLVLVLRDANRWYFNLCLILSVLYGAIVWIIDPLASATYVHTVPIVCMCVIGICVYHYFYVRYRRDGVNADRTL
;
A
#
# COMPACT_ATOMS: atom_id res chain seq x y z
N MET A 1 -41.43 -14.36 2.16
CA MET A 1 -40.12 -13.79 1.78
C MET A 1 -40.38 -12.53 0.97
N THR A 2 -39.85 -11.38 1.40
CA THR A 2 -40.02 -10.15 0.64
C THR A 2 -39.13 -10.17 -0.62
N ALA A 3 -39.58 -9.54 -1.70
CA ALA A 3 -38.82 -9.43 -2.96
C ALA A 3 -37.34 -8.96 -2.72
N ARG A 4 -37.14 -8.10 -1.70
CA ARG A 4 -35.80 -7.66 -1.28
C ARG A 4 -34.90 -8.79 -0.79
N THR A 5 -35.46 -9.80 -0.10
CA THR A 5 -34.69 -10.96 0.41
C THR A 5 -34.28 -11.89 -0.74
N VAL A 6 -35.12 -12.00 -1.77
CA VAL A 6 -34.83 -12.79 -2.97
C VAL A 6 -33.70 -12.12 -3.78
N VAL A 7 -33.83 -10.81 -4.03
CA VAL A 7 -32.79 -10.04 -4.77
C VAL A 7 -31.44 -10.10 -4.03
N ALA A 8 -31.42 -9.89 -2.71
CA ALA A 8 -30.17 -9.95 -1.93
C ALA A 8 -29.53 -11.33 -1.97
N ARG A 9 -30.33 -12.41 -1.91
CA ARG A 9 -29.83 -13.79 -2.06
C ARG A 9 -29.32 -14.06 -3.48
N SER A 10 -30.02 -13.59 -4.49
CA SER A 10 -29.56 -13.77 -5.88
C SER A 10 -28.23 -13.06 -6.13
N ILE A 11 -28.08 -11.82 -5.66
CA ILE A 11 -26.82 -11.09 -5.75
C ILE A 11 -25.71 -11.83 -4.98
N PHE A 12 -25.99 -12.34 -3.76
CA PHE A 12 -25.03 -13.12 -2.99
C PHE A 12 -24.56 -14.37 -3.77
N TRP A 13 -25.48 -15.13 -4.36
CA TRP A 13 -25.12 -16.32 -5.13
C TRP A 13 -24.37 -15.98 -6.41
N LEU A 14 -24.73 -14.89 -7.10
CA LEU A 14 -24.00 -14.44 -8.29
C LEU A 14 -22.55 -14.03 -7.92
N VAL A 15 -22.37 -13.30 -6.83
CA VAL A 15 -21.03 -12.95 -6.32
C VAL A 15 -20.26 -14.19 -5.91
N ALA A 16 -20.90 -15.13 -5.19
CA ALA A 16 -20.25 -16.37 -4.78
C ALA A 16 -19.82 -17.23 -5.99
N ILE A 17 -20.68 -17.34 -7.01
CA ILE A 17 -20.35 -18.03 -8.26
C ILE A 17 -19.19 -17.33 -8.99
N ALA A 18 -19.21 -16.01 -9.08
CA ALA A 18 -18.15 -15.25 -9.72
C ALA A 18 -16.80 -15.42 -8.98
N VAL A 19 -16.82 -15.41 -7.65
CA VAL A 19 -15.63 -15.67 -6.83
C VAL A 19 -15.13 -17.10 -7.04
N VAL A 20 -16.00 -18.11 -6.99
CA VAL A 20 -15.62 -19.51 -7.22
C VAL A 20 -15.07 -19.69 -8.65
N ALA A 21 -15.71 -19.11 -9.65
CA ALA A 21 -15.22 -19.16 -11.03
C ALA A 21 -13.85 -18.49 -11.17
N SER A 22 -13.65 -17.34 -10.51
CA SER A 22 -12.35 -16.64 -10.48
C SER A 22 -11.27 -17.47 -9.79
N LEU A 23 -11.60 -18.16 -8.67
CA LEU A 23 -10.69 -19.04 -7.97
C LEU A 23 -10.32 -20.27 -8.82
N LEU A 24 -11.31 -20.89 -9.47
CA LEU A 24 -11.07 -22.03 -10.38
C LEU A 24 -10.21 -21.60 -11.56
N LEU A 25 -10.48 -20.45 -12.15
CA LEU A 25 -9.68 -19.90 -13.22
C LEU A 25 -8.25 -19.59 -12.78
N ALA A 26 -8.10 -19.00 -11.61
CA ALA A 26 -6.80 -18.70 -11.03
C ALA A 26 -5.98 -19.98 -10.75
N ALA A 27 -6.61 -21.02 -10.22
CA ALA A 27 -5.96 -22.29 -9.90
C ALA A 27 -5.69 -23.17 -11.12
N TRP A 28 -6.32 -22.88 -12.28
CA TRP A 28 -6.17 -23.73 -13.45
C TRP A 28 -4.77 -23.57 -14.09
N PRO A 29 -4.05 -24.66 -14.37
CA PRO A 29 -2.73 -24.57 -15.00
C PRO A 29 -2.83 -23.95 -16.40
N SER A 30 -1.97 -23.01 -16.71
CA SER A 30 -1.88 -22.45 -18.04
C SER A 30 -0.72 -23.09 -18.81
N PRO A 31 -0.89 -23.42 -20.09
CA PRO A 31 0.22 -23.84 -20.92
C PRO A 31 1.31 -22.77 -21.00
N PRO A 32 2.58 -23.14 -21.17
CA PRO A 32 3.66 -22.18 -21.28
C PRO A 32 3.46 -21.26 -22.50
N ALA A 33 3.83 -20.00 -22.36
CA ALA A 33 3.82 -19.06 -23.46
C ALA A 33 4.89 -19.43 -24.49
N MET A 34 4.58 -19.25 -25.79
CA MET A 34 5.48 -19.58 -26.87
C MET A 34 5.80 -18.34 -27.70
N PRO A 35 7.07 -18.06 -28.00
CA PRO A 35 7.43 -16.94 -28.86
C PRO A 35 6.85 -17.16 -30.26
N LEU A 36 6.33 -16.10 -30.88
CA LEU A 36 5.75 -16.14 -32.23
C LEU A 36 6.77 -15.82 -33.29
N ILE A 37 7.91 -15.26 -32.91
CA ILE A 37 9.01 -14.89 -33.78
C ILE A 37 10.35 -15.24 -33.13
N THR A 38 11.39 -15.33 -33.96
CA THR A 38 12.77 -15.55 -33.52
C THR A 38 13.58 -14.25 -33.51
N LYS A 39 14.83 -14.34 -33.10
CA LYS A 39 15.76 -13.20 -33.09
C LYS A 39 15.96 -12.56 -34.47
N ASN A 40 15.95 -13.38 -35.50
CA ASN A 40 16.27 -12.93 -36.87
C ASN A 40 15.06 -12.33 -37.60
N ASP A 41 13.89 -12.34 -36.96
CA ASP A 41 12.64 -11.88 -37.57
C ASP A 41 12.39 -10.38 -37.38
N TRP A 42 13.35 -9.65 -36.80
CA TRP A 42 13.23 -8.21 -36.57
C TRP A 42 13.86 -7.40 -37.73
N LYS A 43 13.13 -6.38 -38.17
CA LYS A 43 13.59 -5.37 -39.15
C LYS A 43 13.63 -4.02 -38.45
N VAL A 44 14.77 -3.37 -38.47
CA VAL A 44 15.01 -2.11 -37.82
C VAL A 44 15.49 -1.10 -38.83
N SER A 45 14.85 0.07 -38.83
CA SER A 45 15.28 1.23 -39.62
C SER A 45 15.51 2.42 -38.66
N GLY A 46 16.54 3.20 -38.89
CA GLY A 46 16.97 4.26 -38.00
C GLY A 46 17.90 3.75 -36.88
N HIS A 47 18.00 4.52 -35.82
CA HIS A 47 18.90 4.21 -34.69
C HIS A 47 18.14 3.54 -33.56
N ALA A 48 17.80 2.26 -33.70
CA ALA A 48 17.30 1.47 -32.58
C ALA A 48 18.39 0.49 -32.10
N TYR A 49 18.34 0.21 -30.83
CA TYR A 49 19.36 -0.59 -30.13
C TYR A 49 18.74 -1.89 -29.63
N GLN A 50 19.41 -2.99 -29.96
CA GLN A 50 19.05 -4.27 -29.39
C GLN A 50 19.47 -4.34 -27.94
N ASN A 51 18.55 -4.70 -27.07
CA ASN A 51 18.83 -4.99 -25.67
C ASN A 51 18.44 -6.45 -25.35
N VAL A 52 19.31 -7.12 -24.64
CA VAL A 52 19.09 -8.52 -24.22
C VAL A 52 18.36 -8.56 -22.88
N SER A 53 18.38 -7.43 -22.16
CA SER A 53 17.69 -7.24 -20.90
C SER A 53 16.73 -6.08 -21.06
N PRO A 54 15.46 -6.22 -20.67
CA PRO A 54 14.54 -5.10 -20.60
C PRO A 54 15.12 -4.02 -19.68
N LEU A 55 14.72 -2.76 -19.89
CA LEU A 55 15.00 -1.63 -18.97
C LEU A 55 14.34 -1.85 -17.57
N ARG A 56 14.18 -3.06 -17.20
CA ARG A 56 13.87 -3.44 -15.84
C ARG A 56 15.17 -3.44 -15.11
N PHE A 57 15.27 -2.64 -14.11
CA PHE A 57 16.26 -2.66 -13.06
C PHE A 57 17.39 -3.67 -13.32
N GLU A 58 18.57 -3.34 -12.94
CA GLU A 58 19.74 -4.24 -13.01
C GLU A 58 19.53 -5.64 -12.36
N VAL A 59 18.38 -5.86 -11.75
CA VAL A 59 17.83 -7.13 -11.26
C VAL A 59 17.86 -8.25 -12.30
N ASP A 60 17.66 -7.92 -13.59
CA ASP A 60 17.58 -8.93 -14.65
C ASP A 60 18.95 -9.52 -15.02
N LYS A 61 20.06 -9.03 -14.45
CA LYS A 61 21.37 -9.64 -14.70
C LYS A 61 21.51 -11.03 -14.06
N ASP A 62 20.81 -11.25 -12.95
CA ASP A 62 20.90 -12.49 -12.17
C ASP A 62 19.77 -13.48 -12.46
N ILE A 63 18.64 -12.98 -12.95
CA ILE A 63 17.64 -13.84 -13.57
C ILE A 63 18.13 -14.09 -14.99
N LYS A 64 18.62 -15.30 -15.28
CA LYS A 64 19.03 -15.71 -16.63
C LYS A 64 17.95 -15.28 -17.59
N ALA A 65 18.22 -14.21 -18.35
CA ALA A 65 17.32 -13.75 -19.39
C ALA A 65 17.01 -14.96 -20.27
N SER A 66 15.72 -15.29 -20.39
CA SER A 66 15.33 -16.35 -21.31
C SER A 66 15.95 -16.01 -22.66
N THR A 67 16.73 -16.92 -23.19
CA THR A 67 17.38 -16.76 -24.51
C THR A 67 16.38 -16.57 -25.65
N GLN A 68 15.08 -16.60 -25.32
CA GLN A 68 13.96 -16.51 -26.27
C GLN A 68 13.39 -15.09 -26.40
N SER A 69 13.65 -14.17 -25.46
CA SER A 69 13.11 -12.81 -25.50
C SER A 69 14.17 -11.80 -25.92
N ILE A 70 13.84 -11.06 -26.99
CA ILE A 70 14.67 -9.98 -27.50
C ILE A 70 13.87 -8.71 -27.43
N TYR A 71 14.56 -7.63 -27.02
CA TYR A 71 13.99 -6.31 -26.93
C TYR A 71 14.74 -5.34 -27.82
N TRP A 72 13.99 -4.48 -28.48
CA TRP A 72 14.51 -3.37 -29.25
C TRP A 72 14.02 -2.07 -28.64
N ARG A 73 14.91 -1.08 -28.50
CA ARG A 73 14.56 0.23 -27.97
C ARG A 73 15.16 1.36 -28.78
N THR A 74 14.45 2.47 -28.80
CA THR A 74 14.86 3.72 -29.47
C THR A 74 15.49 4.73 -28.53
N TRP A 75 16.06 4.28 -27.41
CA TRP A 75 16.75 5.10 -26.44
C TRP A 75 18.10 4.52 -26.06
N ASN A 76 19.09 5.41 -25.98
CA ASN A 76 20.44 5.06 -25.57
C ASN A 76 20.90 6.02 -24.45
N PRO A 77 21.57 5.56 -23.38
CA PRO A 77 22.08 6.41 -22.32
C PRO A 77 23.00 7.55 -22.78
N LYS A 78 23.71 7.36 -23.92
CA LYS A 78 24.67 8.34 -24.45
C LYS A 78 24.03 9.34 -25.41
N THR A 79 23.02 8.92 -26.19
CA THR A 79 22.46 9.75 -27.27
C THR A 79 21.02 10.17 -27.04
N GLY A 80 20.38 9.64 -25.98
CA GLY A 80 18.97 9.90 -25.71
C GLY A 80 18.00 9.13 -26.63
N ALA A 81 16.78 9.65 -26.80
CA ALA A 81 15.77 9.08 -27.67
C ALA A 81 16.08 9.39 -29.16
N THR A 82 15.81 8.44 -30.03
CA THR A 82 16.05 8.53 -31.48
C THR A 82 14.82 8.14 -32.26
N ALA A 83 14.60 8.79 -33.41
CA ALA A 83 13.56 8.38 -34.34
C ALA A 83 13.96 7.04 -34.97
N ALA A 84 13.08 6.08 -34.95
CA ALA A 84 13.30 4.76 -35.56
C ALA A 84 11.98 4.03 -35.80
N SER A 85 12.01 3.07 -36.72
CA SER A 85 10.94 2.10 -36.93
C SER A 85 11.48 0.69 -36.68
N ILE A 86 10.78 -0.04 -35.84
CA ILE A 86 11.09 -1.41 -35.44
C ILE A 86 9.90 -2.26 -35.85
N SER A 87 10.10 -3.27 -36.70
CA SER A 87 9.03 -4.16 -37.13
C SER A 87 9.48 -5.62 -37.13
N THR A 88 8.53 -6.53 -37.04
CA THR A 88 8.79 -7.96 -37.18
C THR A 88 8.68 -8.37 -38.66
N SER A 89 9.28 -9.48 -39.03
CA SER A 89 8.84 -10.23 -40.21
C SER A 89 7.39 -10.67 -40.05
N PRO A 90 6.65 -10.91 -41.15
CA PRO A 90 5.28 -11.42 -41.04
C PRO A 90 5.22 -12.73 -40.28
N PHE A 91 4.27 -12.82 -39.32
CA PHE A 91 4.04 -14.03 -38.52
C PHE A 91 2.54 -14.29 -38.36
N LYS A 92 2.18 -15.54 -38.12
CA LYS A 92 0.78 -15.92 -37.90
C LYS A 92 0.29 -15.47 -36.50
N PRO A 93 -0.65 -14.53 -36.44
CA PRO A 93 -1.13 -14.06 -35.13
C PRO A 93 -1.90 -15.17 -34.40
N SER A 94 -1.79 -15.18 -33.08
CA SER A 94 -2.59 -16.04 -32.19
C SER A 94 -3.82 -15.27 -31.69
N THR A 95 -4.90 -16.00 -31.38
CA THR A 95 -6.11 -15.40 -30.78
C THR A 95 -5.80 -14.66 -29.48
N TYR A 96 -4.87 -15.18 -28.68
CA TYR A 96 -4.39 -14.53 -27.47
C TYR A 96 -2.89 -14.35 -27.55
N MET A 97 -2.46 -13.13 -27.34
CA MET A 97 -1.05 -12.74 -27.46
C MET A 97 -0.65 -11.87 -26.28
N ALA A 98 0.61 -11.96 -25.89
CA ALA A 98 1.26 -11.02 -24.99
C ALA A 98 2.42 -10.34 -25.74
N ILE A 99 2.48 -9.04 -25.67
CA ILE A 99 3.48 -8.22 -26.34
C ILE A 99 4.18 -7.37 -25.29
N PRO A 100 5.43 -7.68 -24.93
CA PRO A 100 6.23 -6.86 -24.04
C PRO A 100 6.55 -5.51 -24.69
N TYR A 101 6.36 -4.42 -23.98
CA TYR A 101 6.72 -3.09 -24.45
C TYR A 101 7.05 -2.15 -23.29
N GLY A 102 7.74 -1.05 -23.58
CA GLY A 102 8.08 -0.01 -22.61
C GLY A 102 8.19 1.35 -23.26
N GLY A 103 8.46 2.36 -22.46
CA GLY A 103 8.59 3.73 -22.94
C GLY A 103 7.25 4.45 -23.08
N PHE A 104 7.09 5.18 -24.19
CA PHE A 104 5.96 6.11 -24.37
C PHE A 104 4.98 5.63 -25.45
N ALA A 105 4.76 4.33 -25.61
CA ALA A 105 3.84 3.77 -26.58
C ALA A 105 2.44 4.41 -26.45
N GLY A 106 1.84 4.81 -27.58
CA GLY A 106 0.56 5.52 -27.64
C GLY A 106 0.63 7.03 -27.37
N ALA A 107 1.82 7.57 -27.07
CA ALA A 107 2.00 9.04 -26.99
C ALA A 107 2.03 9.64 -28.42
N PRO A 108 1.74 10.96 -28.58
CA PRO A 108 1.85 11.61 -29.87
C PRO A 108 3.22 11.37 -30.51
N GLY A 109 3.21 10.87 -31.74
CA GLY A 109 4.41 10.53 -32.51
C GLY A 109 5.05 9.19 -32.16
N ILE A 110 4.41 8.34 -31.34
CA ILE A 110 4.88 6.99 -31.00
C ILE A 110 3.72 6.01 -31.11
N GLN A 111 3.84 5.07 -32.06
CA GLN A 111 2.82 4.06 -32.31
C GLN A 111 3.37 2.67 -32.06
N LEU A 112 2.55 1.78 -31.54
CA LEU A 112 2.81 0.35 -31.42
C LEU A 112 1.56 -0.40 -31.83
N ASP A 113 1.62 -0.99 -33.05
CA ASP A 113 0.47 -1.58 -33.72
C ASP A 113 0.76 -3.00 -34.18
N LEU A 114 -0.25 -3.86 -34.08
CA LEU A 114 -0.30 -5.13 -34.77
C LEU A 114 -1.09 -4.92 -36.10
N ARG A 115 -0.44 -5.08 -37.22
CA ARG A 115 -1.01 -4.84 -38.58
C ARG A 115 -1.19 -6.16 -39.34
N CYS A 116 -2.37 -6.40 -39.82
CA CYS A 116 -2.67 -7.52 -40.72
C CYS A 116 -2.11 -7.22 -42.11
N VAL A 117 -1.26 -8.10 -42.64
CA VAL A 117 -0.60 -7.88 -43.93
C VAL A 117 -1.61 -7.86 -45.11
N PRO A 118 -2.53 -8.85 -45.25
CA PRO A 118 -3.46 -8.85 -46.36
C PRO A 118 -4.48 -7.72 -46.40
N SER A 119 -4.99 -7.31 -45.20
CA SER A 119 -6.09 -6.36 -45.14
C SER A 119 -5.66 -4.95 -44.75
N GLY A 120 -4.44 -4.75 -44.29
CA GLY A 120 -3.96 -3.48 -43.73
C GLY A 120 -4.62 -3.06 -42.41
N LYS A 121 -5.57 -3.84 -41.89
CA LYS A 121 -6.23 -3.54 -40.60
C LYS A 121 -5.21 -3.55 -39.47
N THR A 122 -5.37 -2.61 -38.52
CA THR A 122 -4.50 -2.48 -37.35
C THR A 122 -5.23 -2.72 -36.06
N ILE A 123 -4.52 -3.26 -35.06
CA ILE A 123 -4.92 -3.29 -33.64
C ILE A 123 -3.85 -2.52 -32.89
N PRO A 124 -4.18 -1.40 -32.22
CA PRO A 124 -3.23 -0.72 -31.37
C PRO A 124 -2.91 -1.61 -30.17
N VAL A 125 -1.61 -1.87 -29.95
CA VAL A 125 -1.14 -2.70 -28.83
C VAL A 125 -1.14 -1.91 -27.53
N ALA A 126 -0.84 -0.62 -27.61
CA ALA A 126 -0.82 0.27 -26.47
C ALA A 126 -1.69 1.50 -26.72
N THR A 127 -2.69 1.67 -25.88
CA THR A 127 -3.58 2.84 -25.91
C THR A 127 -3.30 3.83 -24.79
N ALA A 128 -2.49 3.44 -23.81
CA ALA A 128 -2.22 4.23 -22.61
C ALA A 128 -0.89 4.99 -22.67
N ARG A 129 -0.89 6.16 -22.07
CA ARG A 129 0.23 7.07 -21.99
C ARG A 129 1.37 6.50 -21.14
N SER A 130 2.56 6.68 -21.66
CA SER A 130 3.89 6.58 -21.07
C SER A 130 4.09 5.66 -19.88
N ASN A 131 4.80 4.61 -20.12
CA ASN A 131 5.44 3.86 -19.06
C ASN A 131 6.94 3.77 -19.35
N THR A 132 7.75 4.29 -18.44
CA THR A 132 9.21 4.20 -18.56
C THR A 132 9.74 2.80 -18.29
N GLN A 133 8.87 1.83 -18.03
CA GLN A 133 9.20 0.46 -17.70
C GLN A 133 8.57 -0.52 -18.71
N MET A 134 9.22 -1.67 -18.84
CA MET A 134 8.66 -2.77 -19.60
C MET A 134 7.38 -3.28 -18.96
N THR A 135 6.42 -3.56 -19.82
CA THR A 135 5.11 -4.09 -19.50
C THR A 135 4.68 -5.07 -20.58
N GLU A 136 3.61 -5.81 -20.36
CA GLU A 136 3.03 -6.68 -21.36
C GLU A 136 1.61 -6.24 -21.71
N ALA A 137 1.38 -5.95 -22.98
CA ALA A 137 0.04 -5.85 -23.50
C ALA A 137 -0.51 -7.25 -23.78
N MET A 138 -1.56 -7.62 -23.08
CA MET A 138 -2.31 -8.85 -23.38
C MET A 138 -3.47 -8.51 -24.29
N ILE A 139 -3.38 -8.94 -25.54
CA ILE A 139 -4.35 -8.64 -26.56
C ILE A 139 -5.13 -9.90 -26.98
N ARG A 140 -6.43 -9.70 -27.23
CA ARG A 140 -7.27 -10.68 -27.90
C ARG A 140 -7.47 -10.25 -29.35
N VAL A 141 -6.93 -11.04 -30.27
CA VAL A 141 -7.12 -10.83 -31.69
C VAL A 141 -8.50 -11.36 -32.09
N PRO A 142 -9.42 -10.53 -32.61
CA PRO A 142 -10.74 -10.98 -32.99
C PRO A 142 -10.68 -12.06 -34.07
N HIS A 143 -11.59 -13.03 -34.03
CA HIS A 143 -11.69 -14.05 -35.04
C HIS A 143 -11.94 -13.42 -36.43
N GLY A 144 -11.19 -13.85 -37.44
CA GLY A 144 -11.33 -13.30 -38.81
C GLY A 144 -10.75 -11.88 -38.99
N TRP A 145 -10.09 -11.31 -38.00
CA TRP A 145 -9.43 -10.02 -38.14
C TRP A 145 -8.34 -10.03 -39.20
N CYS A 146 -7.57 -11.11 -39.26
CA CYS A 146 -6.53 -11.32 -40.26
C CYS A 146 -6.56 -12.76 -40.80
N ASN A 147 -6.83 -12.89 -42.08
CA ASN A 147 -6.83 -14.20 -42.75
C ASN A 147 -5.44 -14.59 -43.32
N GLY A 148 -4.39 -14.03 -42.75
CA GLY A 148 -3.00 -14.29 -43.13
C GLY A 148 -2.06 -13.84 -42.01
N ASP A 149 -0.86 -13.45 -42.39
CA ASP A 149 0.17 -13.03 -41.46
C ASP A 149 -0.05 -11.58 -41.00
N ALA A 150 0.45 -11.29 -39.82
CA ALA A 150 0.48 -9.95 -39.21
C ALA A 150 1.94 -9.51 -38.97
N VAL A 151 2.13 -8.21 -38.86
CA VAL A 151 3.40 -7.56 -38.51
C VAL A 151 3.18 -6.72 -37.25
N LEU A 152 4.04 -6.90 -36.26
CA LEU A 152 4.12 -5.98 -35.15
C LEU A 152 5.05 -4.83 -35.51
N SER A 153 4.58 -3.58 -35.44
CA SER A 153 5.37 -2.39 -35.77
C SER A 153 5.37 -1.41 -34.58
N ALA A 154 6.54 -0.89 -34.28
CA ALA A 154 6.78 0.16 -33.30
C ALA A 154 7.49 1.33 -33.99
N ASP A 155 6.78 2.44 -34.20
CA ASP A 155 7.25 3.60 -34.90
C ASP A 155 7.37 4.81 -34.00
N THR A 156 8.53 5.46 -33.99
CA THR A 156 8.73 6.72 -33.28
C THR A 156 9.33 7.80 -34.15
N HIS A 157 8.70 8.96 -34.16
CA HIS A 157 9.20 10.20 -34.72
C HIS A 157 9.71 11.19 -33.66
N SER A 158 9.70 10.78 -32.42
CA SER A 158 10.10 11.63 -31.27
C SER A 158 11.61 11.52 -31.03
N THR A 159 12.24 12.65 -30.75
CA THR A 159 13.63 12.74 -30.29
C THR A 159 13.74 12.92 -28.76
N THR A 160 12.61 13.02 -28.06
CA THR A 160 12.56 13.21 -26.61
C THR A 160 11.91 12.05 -25.87
N LYS A 161 11.16 11.23 -26.60
CA LYS A 161 10.45 10.08 -26.05
C LYS A 161 10.85 8.82 -26.80
N TYR A 162 10.92 7.71 -26.13
CA TYR A 162 11.36 6.43 -26.70
C TYR A 162 10.27 5.37 -26.63
N ILE A 163 10.45 4.33 -27.41
CA ILE A 163 9.70 3.08 -27.31
C ILE A 163 10.66 1.91 -27.15
N GLU A 164 10.22 0.92 -26.41
CA GLU A 164 10.85 -0.39 -26.32
C GLU A 164 9.80 -1.44 -26.64
N VAL A 165 10.15 -2.45 -27.42
CA VAL A 165 9.27 -3.54 -27.83
C VAL A 165 9.99 -4.87 -27.78
N GLY A 166 9.32 -5.88 -27.19
CA GLY A 166 9.85 -7.23 -27.06
C GLY A 166 9.18 -8.25 -27.98
N THR A 167 9.71 -9.46 -27.97
CA THR A 167 9.19 -10.59 -28.70
C THR A 167 7.72 -10.85 -28.37
N PRO A 168 6.80 -10.90 -29.34
CA PRO A 168 5.41 -11.27 -29.11
C PRO A 168 5.28 -12.77 -28.80
N PHE A 169 4.45 -13.09 -27.80
CA PHE A 169 4.19 -14.47 -27.38
C PHE A 169 2.74 -14.88 -27.66
N ARG A 170 2.58 -16.13 -28.08
CA ARG A 170 1.31 -16.83 -28.00
C ARG A 170 1.07 -17.22 -26.52
N ILE A 171 -0.07 -16.82 -25.98
CA ILE A 171 -0.52 -17.22 -24.67
C ILE A 171 -1.81 -18.03 -24.75
N SER A 172 -2.11 -18.76 -23.69
CA SER A 172 -3.40 -19.47 -23.57
C SER A 172 -4.54 -18.49 -23.25
N TRP A 173 -5.78 -18.90 -23.55
CA TRP A 173 -6.95 -18.16 -23.11
C TRP A 173 -7.02 -18.07 -21.57
N ILE A 174 -6.53 -19.11 -20.89
CA ILE A 174 -6.47 -19.15 -19.42
C ILE A 174 -5.55 -18.05 -18.89
N GLU A 175 -4.36 -17.93 -19.45
CA GLU A 175 -3.40 -16.90 -19.07
C GLU A 175 -3.94 -15.48 -19.35
N TYR A 176 -4.57 -15.29 -20.51
CA TYR A 176 -5.24 -14.04 -20.84
C TYR A 176 -6.30 -13.66 -19.80
N TYR A 177 -7.17 -14.62 -19.42
CA TYR A 177 -8.21 -14.35 -18.44
C TYR A 177 -7.71 -14.26 -17.00
N LYS A 178 -6.62 -14.95 -16.64
CA LYS A 178 -5.97 -14.78 -15.31
C LYS A 178 -5.49 -13.34 -15.09
N ASN A 179 -4.97 -12.72 -16.10
CA ASN A 179 -4.54 -11.31 -16.06
C ASN A 179 -5.69 -10.33 -16.36
N SER A 180 -6.90 -10.83 -16.58
CA SER A 180 -8.10 -10.03 -16.68
C SER A 180 -8.55 -9.52 -15.30
N PHE A 181 -9.47 -8.56 -15.29
CA PHE A 181 -10.06 -8.04 -14.05
C PHE A 181 -10.62 -9.16 -13.14
N LEU A 182 -11.32 -10.15 -13.71
CA LEU A 182 -11.88 -11.26 -12.92
C LEU A 182 -10.79 -12.15 -12.32
N GLY A 183 -9.73 -12.44 -13.05
CA GLY A 183 -8.59 -13.20 -12.55
C GLY A 183 -7.89 -12.48 -11.40
N LEU A 184 -7.66 -11.17 -11.55
CA LEU A 184 -7.07 -10.35 -10.49
C LEU A 184 -7.97 -10.22 -9.26
N VAL A 185 -9.30 -10.14 -9.43
CA VAL A 185 -10.26 -10.21 -8.32
C VAL A 185 -10.17 -11.55 -7.59
N GLY A 186 -10.10 -12.66 -8.34
CA GLY A 186 -9.91 -13.98 -7.75
C GLY A 186 -8.64 -14.07 -6.92
N LEU A 187 -7.53 -13.56 -7.45
CA LEU A 187 -6.26 -13.49 -6.74
C LEU A 187 -6.36 -12.62 -5.48
N PHE A 188 -6.97 -11.43 -5.57
CA PHE A 188 -7.20 -10.58 -4.40
C PHE A 188 -7.96 -11.33 -3.31
N VAL A 189 -9.03 -12.05 -3.65
CA VAL A 189 -9.82 -12.81 -2.69
C VAL A 189 -9.00 -13.90 -2.01
N VAL A 190 -8.18 -14.64 -2.77
CA VAL A 190 -7.32 -15.70 -2.19
C VAL A 190 -6.28 -15.08 -1.25
N VAL A 191 -5.55 -14.06 -1.72
CA VAL A 191 -4.50 -13.42 -0.91
C VAL A 191 -5.11 -12.77 0.34
N PHE A 192 -6.27 -12.12 0.20
CA PHE A 192 -6.98 -11.56 1.35
C PHE A 192 -7.43 -12.62 2.35
N ALA A 193 -7.97 -13.74 1.88
CA ALA A 193 -8.44 -14.81 2.75
C ALA A 193 -7.31 -15.39 3.62
N PHE A 194 -6.14 -15.62 3.05
CA PHE A 194 -4.98 -16.10 3.82
C PHE A 194 -4.34 -15.01 4.69
N ALA A 195 -4.24 -13.77 4.23
CA ALA A 195 -3.80 -12.65 5.10
C ALA A 195 -4.77 -12.47 6.29
N TRP A 196 -6.07 -12.61 6.04
CA TRP A 196 -7.09 -12.61 7.09
C TRP A 196 -6.94 -13.84 8.01
N GLY A 197 -6.65 -15.02 7.47
CA GLY A 197 -6.37 -16.24 8.22
C GLY A 197 -5.23 -16.06 9.22
N MET A 198 -4.11 -15.46 8.80
CA MET A 198 -2.98 -15.16 9.70
C MET A 198 -3.40 -14.24 10.85
N VAL A 199 -4.22 -13.22 10.58
CA VAL A 199 -4.73 -12.31 11.62
C VAL A 199 -5.79 -13.00 12.50
N PHE A 200 -6.60 -13.91 11.94
CA PHE A 200 -7.61 -14.66 12.69
C PHE A 200 -6.99 -15.82 13.49
N LEU A 201 -5.79 -16.25 13.19
CA LEU A 201 -5.13 -17.43 13.74
C LEU A 201 -5.13 -17.50 15.28
N PRO A 202 -4.79 -16.45 16.04
CA PRO A 202 -4.87 -16.50 17.52
C PRO A 202 -6.30 -16.73 18.03
N THR A 203 -7.32 -16.18 17.34
CA THR A 203 -8.73 -16.45 17.66
C THR A 203 -9.09 -17.91 17.38
N ALA A 204 -8.69 -18.43 16.21
CA ALA A 204 -8.94 -19.81 15.83
C ALA A 204 -8.28 -20.80 16.82
N VAL A 205 -7.03 -20.56 17.21
CA VAL A 205 -6.32 -21.36 18.22
C VAL A 205 -7.02 -21.26 19.59
N ALA A 206 -7.44 -20.05 20.00
CA ALA A 206 -8.21 -19.90 21.25
C ALA A 206 -9.51 -20.70 21.22
N LEU A 207 -10.25 -20.68 20.12
CA LEU A 207 -11.45 -21.49 19.93
C LEU A 207 -11.13 -23.00 19.95
N TRP A 208 -10.04 -23.42 19.32
CA TRP A 208 -9.57 -24.81 19.34
C TRP A 208 -9.30 -25.27 20.78
N LEU A 209 -8.69 -24.41 21.60
CA LEU A 209 -8.45 -24.64 23.03
C LEU A 209 -9.70 -24.48 23.92
N GLY A 210 -10.89 -24.27 23.36
CA GLY A 210 -12.14 -24.09 24.09
C GLY A 210 -12.39 -22.71 24.68
N LYS A 211 -11.58 -21.70 24.31
CA LYS A 211 -11.72 -20.32 24.82
C LYS A 211 -12.51 -19.48 23.82
N ARG A 212 -13.69 -19.01 24.20
CA ARG A 212 -14.55 -18.12 23.38
C ARG A 212 -14.08 -16.67 23.45
N ARG A 213 -12.91 -16.36 22.89
CA ARG A 213 -12.34 -15.01 22.91
C ARG A 213 -11.99 -14.56 21.49
N SER A 214 -12.42 -13.36 21.11
CA SER A 214 -11.95 -12.69 19.91
C SER A 214 -10.64 -11.96 20.23
N LEU A 215 -9.59 -12.28 19.48
CA LEU A 215 -8.22 -11.81 19.72
C LEU A 215 -7.71 -10.97 18.54
N VAL A 216 -8.50 -9.94 18.11
CA VAL A 216 -8.16 -9.08 16.94
C VAL A 216 -6.77 -8.46 17.08
N ILE A 217 -6.49 -7.86 18.24
CA ILE A 217 -5.20 -7.19 18.49
C ILE A 217 -4.04 -8.21 18.48
N SER A 218 -4.25 -9.37 19.11
CA SER A 218 -3.26 -10.46 19.07
C SER A 218 -3.06 -10.98 17.63
N GLY A 219 -4.10 -10.96 16.81
CA GLY A 219 -4.02 -11.28 15.40
C GLY A 219 -3.14 -10.32 14.61
N ILE A 220 -3.29 -9.03 14.85
CA ILE A 220 -2.42 -8.02 14.23
C ILE A 220 -0.95 -8.25 14.63
N ALA A 221 -0.67 -8.55 15.91
CA ALA A 221 0.68 -8.91 16.35
C ALA A 221 1.18 -10.19 15.68
N CYS A 222 0.33 -11.22 15.56
CA CYS A 222 0.65 -12.50 14.94
C CYS A 222 1.10 -12.30 13.48
N LEU A 223 0.34 -11.52 12.70
CA LEU A 223 0.72 -11.19 11.32
C LEU A 223 2.12 -10.53 11.27
N GLY A 224 2.37 -9.56 12.14
CA GLY A 224 3.68 -8.90 12.21
C GLY A 224 4.83 -9.87 12.53
N LEU A 225 4.63 -10.74 13.52
CA LEU A 225 5.63 -11.72 13.92
C LEU A 225 5.86 -12.78 12.83
N ILE A 226 4.80 -13.23 12.15
CA ILE A 226 4.92 -14.13 10.99
C ILE A 226 5.77 -13.45 9.91
N GLY A 227 5.44 -12.24 9.49
CA GLY A 227 6.18 -11.53 8.45
C GLY A 227 7.66 -11.37 8.80
N TYR A 228 7.93 -11.03 10.05
CA TYR A 228 9.30 -10.87 10.53
C TYR A 228 10.09 -12.19 10.52
N ALA A 229 9.52 -13.26 11.03
CA ALA A 229 10.14 -14.58 11.01
C ALA A 229 10.35 -15.10 9.59
N MET A 230 9.35 -14.89 8.71
CA MET A 230 9.41 -15.34 7.33
C MET A 230 10.46 -14.60 6.50
N PHE A 231 10.77 -13.32 6.81
CA PHE A 231 11.89 -12.63 6.18
C PHE A 231 13.20 -13.41 6.36
N PHE A 232 13.55 -13.77 7.58
CA PHE A 232 14.76 -14.54 7.85
C PHE A 232 14.72 -15.92 7.23
N LEU A 233 13.57 -16.58 7.30
CA LEU A 233 13.43 -17.91 6.74
C LEU A 233 13.65 -17.92 5.22
N PHE A 234 13.06 -16.99 4.49
CA PHE A 234 13.27 -16.82 3.06
C PHE A 234 14.70 -16.39 2.74
N PHE A 235 15.30 -15.52 3.55
CA PHE A 235 16.66 -15.05 3.38
C PHE A 235 17.67 -16.21 3.46
N PHE A 236 17.52 -17.08 4.45
CA PHE A 236 18.40 -18.24 4.60
C PHE A 236 18.08 -19.37 3.62
N SER A 237 16.81 -19.56 3.28
CA SER A 237 16.40 -20.61 2.34
C SER A 237 15.01 -20.30 1.74
N SER A 238 14.96 -19.97 0.46
CA SER A 238 13.69 -19.76 -0.23
C SER A 238 12.83 -21.02 -0.26
N THR A 239 13.44 -22.19 -0.36
CA THR A 239 12.73 -23.49 -0.30
C THR A 239 12.07 -23.69 1.06
N ALA A 240 12.79 -23.44 2.16
CA ALA A 240 12.21 -23.50 3.50
C ALA A 240 11.10 -22.45 3.69
N GLY A 241 11.32 -21.22 3.20
CA GLY A 241 10.30 -20.17 3.21
C GLY A 241 9.02 -20.58 2.50
N LYS A 242 9.12 -21.14 1.29
CA LYS A 242 7.97 -21.67 0.53
C LYS A 242 7.28 -22.82 1.25
N ALA A 243 8.06 -23.77 1.77
CA ALA A 243 7.51 -24.93 2.50
C ALA A 243 6.74 -24.51 3.75
N VAL A 244 7.33 -23.61 4.57
CA VAL A 244 6.67 -23.09 5.78
C VAL A 244 5.44 -22.24 5.42
N SER A 245 5.48 -21.44 4.34
CA SER A 245 4.31 -20.72 3.85
C SER A 245 3.18 -21.69 3.47
N ALA A 246 3.50 -22.76 2.73
CA ALA A 246 2.52 -23.79 2.38
C ALA A 246 1.93 -24.48 3.61
N CYS A 247 2.80 -24.87 4.57
CA CYS A 247 2.35 -25.47 5.83
C CYS A 247 1.45 -24.52 6.64
N LEU A 248 1.78 -23.23 6.68
CA LEU A 248 0.97 -22.21 7.35
C LEU A 248 -0.43 -22.13 6.72
N PHE A 249 -0.52 -22.03 5.39
CA PHE A 249 -1.80 -21.95 4.69
C PHE A 249 -2.64 -23.22 4.86
N LEU A 250 -2.01 -24.39 4.78
CA LEU A 250 -2.69 -25.66 5.02
C LEU A 250 -3.18 -25.77 6.47
N PHE A 251 -2.37 -25.31 7.42
CA PHE A 251 -2.75 -25.28 8.84
C PHE A 251 -3.95 -24.36 9.09
N GLU A 252 -3.94 -23.14 8.55
CA GLU A 252 -5.05 -22.19 8.65
C GLU A 252 -6.34 -22.78 8.07
N ALA A 253 -6.28 -23.29 6.85
CA ALA A 253 -7.42 -23.89 6.17
C ALA A 253 -7.97 -25.11 6.94
N SER A 254 -7.07 -25.98 7.43
CA SER A 254 -7.44 -27.16 8.20
C SER A 254 -8.06 -26.81 9.55
N LEU A 255 -7.48 -25.85 10.26
CA LEU A 255 -7.99 -25.39 11.56
C LEU A 255 -9.37 -24.74 11.42
N ILE A 256 -9.57 -23.87 10.44
CA ILE A 256 -10.87 -23.22 10.19
C ILE A 256 -11.91 -24.28 9.77
N SER A 257 -11.55 -25.22 8.91
CA SER A 257 -12.42 -26.31 8.50
C SER A 257 -12.81 -27.21 9.68
N TRP A 258 -11.85 -27.55 10.54
CA TRP A 258 -12.11 -28.31 11.74
C TRP A 258 -13.05 -27.58 12.71
N LEU A 259 -12.83 -26.27 12.93
CA LEU A 259 -13.71 -25.43 13.75
C LEU A 259 -15.14 -25.39 13.17
N TYR A 260 -15.26 -25.27 11.84
CA TYR A 260 -16.56 -25.28 11.17
C TYR A 260 -17.32 -26.57 11.41
N VAL A 261 -16.64 -27.73 11.36
CA VAL A 261 -17.26 -29.06 11.57
C VAL A 261 -17.55 -29.32 13.05
N ARG A 262 -16.58 -29.02 13.94
CA ARG A 262 -16.64 -29.44 15.34
C ARG A 262 -17.14 -28.41 16.32
N ARG A 263 -16.97 -27.10 15.98
CA ARG A 263 -17.29 -25.95 16.86
C ARG A 263 -17.99 -24.83 16.11
N ARG A 264 -18.92 -25.17 15.24
CA ARG A 264 -19.59 -24.22 14.34
C ARG A 264 -20.20 -23.02 15.08
N SER A 265 -20.89 -23.27 16.22
CA SER A 265 -21.50 -22.16 17.00
C SER A 265 -20.48 -21.16 17.53
N ASP A 266 -19.35 -21.66 18.03
CA ASP A 266 -18.28 -20.82 18.57
C ASP A 266 -17.58 -20.04 17.45
N LEU A 267 -17.35 -20.70 16.31
CA LEU A 267 -16.80 -20.06 15.13
C LEU A 267 -17.73 -18.95 14.61
N VAL A 268 -19.03 -19.21 14.45
CA VAL A 268 -20.01 -18.21 14.00
C VAL A 268 -20.05 -17.02 14.96
N HIS A 269 -20.06 -17.27 16.28
CA HIS A 269 -20.00 -16.20 17.27
C HIS A 269 -18.72 -15.35 17.15
N ALA A 270 -17.57 -15.98 16.96
CA ALA A 270 -16.32 -15.25 16.73
C ALA A 270 -16.35 -14.46 15.43
N LEU A 271 -16.86 -15.03 14.34
CA LEU A 271 -17.01 -14.35 13.04
C LEU A 271 -17.92 -13.13 13.12
N GLU A 272 -19.00 -13.17 13.93
CA GLU A 272 -19.84 -12.00 14.17
C GLU A 272 -19.05 -10.85 14.85
N GLN A 273 -18.15 -11.16 15.77
CA GLN A 273 -17.28 -10.16 16.39
C GLN A 273 -16.23 -9.60 15.40
N TRP A 274 -15.78 -10.41 14.45
CA TRP A 274 -14.84 -10.06 13.41
C TRP A 274 -15.49 -9.35 12.20
N LYS A 275 -16.80 -9.36 12.09
CA LYS A 275 -17.55 -8.88 10.94
C LYS A 275 -17.19 -7.44 10.56
N ILE A 276 -17.23 -6.50 11.50
CA ILE A 276 -16.92 -5.10 11.22
C ILE A 276 -15.42 -4.90 10.88
N PRO A 277 -14.45 -5.36 11.68
CA PRO A 277 -13.04 -5.29 11.33
C PRO A 277 -12.73 -5.85 9.94
N THR A 278 -13.26 -7.04 9.62
CA THR A 278 -13.06 -7.68 8.32
C THR A 278 -13.69 -6.87 7.19
N THR A 279 -14.94 -6.40 7.36
CA THR A 279 -15.63 -5.59 6.35
C THR A 279 -14.86 -4.30 6.04
N LEU A 280 -14.37 -3.62 7.06
CA LEU A 280 -13.56 -2.40 6.90
C LEU A 280 -12.26 -2.69 6.16
N TRP A 281 -11.57 -3.74 6.57
CA TRP A 281 -10.29 -4.11 5.98
C TRP A 281 -10.43 -4.52 4.51
N VAL A 282 -11.36 -5.42 4.20
CA VAL A 282 -11.59 -5.82 2.82
C VAL A 282 -12.06 -4.65 1.95
N THR A 283 -12.91 -3.76 2.49
CA THR A 283 -13.41 -2.60 1.73
C THR A 283 -12.28 -1.63 1.37
N VAL A 284 -11.46 -1.23 2.34
CA VAL A 284 -10.33 -0.33 2.10
C VAL A 284 -9.33 -0.94 1.13
N SER A 285 -8.96 -2.20 1.35
CA SER A 285 -8.03 -2.93 0.48
C SER A 285 -8.59 -3.13 -0.92
N PHE A 286 -9.89 -3.43 -1.04
CA PHE A 286 -10.50 -3.68 -2.34
C PHE A 286 -10.69 -2.38 -3.15
N VAL A 287 -11.04 -1.26 -2.52
CA VAL A 287 -11.06 0.06 -3.18
C VAL A 287 -9.67 0.43 -3.69
N ALA A 288 -8.63 0.26 -2.88
CA ALA A 288 -7.26 0.49 -3.29
C ALA A 288 -6.84 -0.44 -4.45
N PHE A 289 -7.23 -1.70 -4.40
CA PHE A 289 -7.01 -2.67 -5.48
C PHE A 289 -7.73 -2.25 -6.77
N LEU A 290 -8.99 -1.81 -6.70
CA LEU A 290 -9.74 -1.37 -7.87
C LEU A 290 -9.08 -0.15 -8.54
N LEU A 291 -8.55 0.78 -7.75
CA LEU A 291 -7.78 1.92 -8.28
C LEU A 291 -6.49 1.45 -8.97
N ALA A 292 -5.78 0.50 -8.37
CA ALA A 292 -4.59 -0.08 -8.98
C ALA A 292 -4.92 -0.75 -10.32
N VAL A 293 -5.98 -1.57 -10.37
CA VAL A 293 -6.41 -2.27 -11.60
C VAL A 293 -6.95 -1.30 -12.66
N ALA A 294 -7.63 -0.23 -12.27
CA ALA A 294 -8.13 0.77 -13.20
C ALA A 294 -7.01 1.42 -14.00
N THR A 295 -5.82 1.54 -13.40
CA THR A 295 -4.63 2.07 -14.05
C THR A 295 -3.76 1.00 -14.70
N TYR A 296 -4.09 -0.27 -14.51
CA TYR A 296 -3.30 -1.40 -14.96
C TYR A 296 -3.45 -1.62 -16.47
N ASN A 297 -2.37 -1.47 -17.19
CA ASN A 297 -2.31 -1.66 -18.63
C ASN A 297 -1.32 -2.79 -19.00
N GLY A 298 -1.36 -3.91 -18.31
CA GLY A 298 -0.26 -4.86 -18.35
C GLY A 298 1.03 -4.27 -17.77
N ALA A 299 0.96 -3.02 -17.37
CA ALA A 299 2.08 -2.27 -16.86
C ALA A 299 2.37 -2.65 -15.41
N GLY A 300 3.61 -2.63 -15.04
CA GLY A 300 4.02 -2.81 -13.66
C GLY A 300 3.44 -1.75 -12.72
N PRO A 301 3.80 -1.82 -11.45
CA PRO A 301 3.23 -1.05 -10.33
C PRO A 301 3.36 0.48 -10.45
N TRP A 302 4.13 0.95 -11.38
CA TRP A 302 4.45 2.37 -11.60
C TRP A 302 3.27 3.20 -12.11
N THR A 303 2.27 2.57 -12.73
CA THR A 303 1.15 3.30 -13.30
C THR A 303 0.37 4.03 -12.23
N VAL A 304 0.13 3.38 -11.09
CA VAL A 304 -0.52 4.01 -9.93
C VAL A 304 0.29 5.21 -9.42
N ASN A 305 1.60 5.08 -9.33
CA ASN A 305 2.47 6.13 -8.85
C ASN A 305 2.54 7.34 -9.79
N THR A 306 2.45 7.11 -11.10
CA THR A 306 2.44 8.20 -12.08
C THR A 306 1.16 9.02 -12.06
N LEU A 307 0.06 8.46 -11.56
CA LEU A 307 -1.21 9.15 -11.42
C LEU A 307 -1.22 10.19 -10.31
N PHE A 308 -0.64 9.85 -9.18
CA PHE A 308 -0.86 10.53 -7.91
C PHE A 308 0.39 11.18 -7.33
N LYS A 309 1.35 11.46 -8.15
CA LYS A 309 2.71 12.02 -7.96
C LYS A 309 3.03 12.75 -6.65
N PRO A 310 4.33 12.82 -6.30
CA PRO A 310 5.47 13.16 -7.16
C PRO A 310 6.18 11.94 -7.79
N VAL A 311 6.59 12.08 -9.05
CA VAL A 311 7.22 11.01 -9.87
C VAL A 311 8.47 10.45 -9.23
N GLN A 312 9.26 11.28 -8.57
CA GLN A 312 10.53 10.91 -7.96
C GLN A 312 10.41 9.89 -6.81
N TRP A 313 9.20 9.62 -6.33
CA TRP A 313 8.96 8.75 -5.17
C TRP A 313 8.45 7.37 -5.54
N SER A 314 8.26 7.15 -6.80
CA SER A 314 7.77 5.87 -7.31
C SER A 314 8.69 4.69 -6.99
N SER A 315 10.01 4.93 -6.87
CA SER A 315 10.98 3.89 -6.53
C SER A 315 10.74 3.25 -5.16
N ASP A 316 10.30 4.01 -4.16
CA ASP A 316 10.01 3.48 -2.82
C ASP A 316 8.82 2.50 -2.80
N ASN A 317 7.88 2.64 -3.74
CA ASN A 317 6.78 1.68 -3.89
C ASN A 317 7.24 0.34 -4.50
N GLN A 318 8.30 0.38 -5.27
CA GLN A 318 8.81 -0.77 -6.00
C GLN A 318 9.70 -1.66 -5.12
N LEU A 319 10.46 -1.06 -4.24
CA LEU A 319 11.46 -1.77 -3.44
C LEU A 319 10.86 -2.95 -2.63
N PRO A 320 9.71 -2.81 -1.93
CA PRO A 320 9.11 -3.95 -1.25
C PRO A 320 8.81 -5.13 -2.15
N MET A 321 8.37 -4.87 -3.38
CA MET A 321 8.07 -5.91 -4.36
C MET A 321 9.32 -6.61 -4.84
N GLN A 322 10.36 -5.84 -5.16
CA GLN A 322 11.64 -6.38 -5.62
C GLN A 322 12.30 -7.26 -4.56
N ILE A 323 12.33 -6.80 -3.32
CA ILE A 323 12.91 -7.58 -2.22
C ILE A 323 12.11 -8.87 -2.01
N ALA A 324 10.78 -8.81 -2.04
CA ALA A 324 9.93 -9.99 -1.89
C ALA A 324 10.17 -11.01 -3.02
N GLU A 325 10.32 -10.55 -4.27
CA GLU A 325 10.65 -11.42 -5.41
C GLU A 325 12.03 -12.04 -5.27
N TYR A 326 13.06 -11.28 -4.88
CA TYR A 326 14.40 -11.82 -4.63
C TYR A 326 14.37 -12.92 -3.57
N LEU A 327 13.76 -12.64 -2.42
CA LEU A 327 13.61 -13.62 -1.35
C LEU A 327 12.87 -14.87 -1.84
N PHE A 328 11.76 -14.69 -2.56
CA PHE A 328 10.96 -15.80 -3.06
C PHE A 328 11.70 -16.69 -4.06
N HIS A 329 12.49 -16.11 -4.95
CA HIS A 329 13.27 -16.85 -5.95
C HIS A 329 14.61 -17.35 -5.43
N GLY A 330 14.99 -17.04 -4.18
CA GLY A 330 16.28 -17.45 -3.58
C GLY A 330 17.45 -16.67 -4.13
N LEU A 331 17.19 -15.49 -4.66
CA LEU A 331 18.21 -14.52 -5.06
C LEU A 331 18.69 -13.75 -3.83
N ASP A 332 19.94 -13.34 -3.82
CA ASP A 332 20.48 -12.55 -2.72
C ASP A 332 19.95 -11.11 -2.77
N PRO A 333 19.07 -10.71 -1.84
CA PRO A 333 18.50 -9.37 -1.87
C PRO A 333 19.55 -8.28 -1.62
N ARG A 334 20.74 -8.62 -1.07
CA ARG A 334 21.84 -7.67 -0.83
C ARG A 334 22.46 -7.17 -2.14
N THR A 335 22.27 -7.91 -3.24
CA THR A 335 22.75 -7.56 -4.57
C THR A 335 21.80 -6.66 -5.33
N LEU A 336 20.61 -6.40 -4.79
CA LEU A 336 19.61 -5.55 -5.42
C LEU A 336 20.14 -4.11 -5.60
N PRO A 337 20.31 -3.63 -6.82
CA PRO A 337 20.79 -2.28 -7.06
C PRO A 337 19.68 -1.27 -6.78
N TYR A 338 19.83 -0.50 -5.73
CA TYR A 338 18.89 0.53 -5.34
C TYR A 338 19.58 1.89 -5.12
N GLY A 339 20.25 2.37 -6.17
CA GLY A 339 21.02 3.62 -6.10
C GLY A 339 22.08 3.58 -5.00
N ALA A 340 22.07 4.59 -4.15
CA ALA A 340 23.00 4.71 -3.01
C ALA A 340 22.51 4.04 -1.72
N TRP A 341 21.41 3.28 -1.77
CA TRP A 341 20.78 2.69 -0.59
C TRP A 341 21.03 1.19 -0.53
N LYS A 342 21.16 0.66 0.68
CA LYS A 342 21.22 -0.77 0.97
C LYS A 342 19.89 -1.27 1.48
N ILE A 343 19.58 -2.54 1.28
CA ILE A 343 18.37 -3.15 1.83
C ILE A 343 18.37 -3.11 3.35
N SER A 344 19.56 -3.22 3.96
CA SER A 344 19.73 -3.08 5.41
C SER A 344 19.26 -1.74 5.98
N ASP A 345 19.10 -0.71 5.15
CA ASP A 345 18.51 0.56 5.57
C ASP A 345 16.98 0.49 5.70
N ARG A 346 16.35 -0.60 5.28
CA ARG A 346 14.90 -0.76 5.19
C ARG A 346 14.39 -1.88 6.08
N PRO A 347 13.43 -1.63 7.01
CA PRO A 347 12.93 -2.67 7.90
C PRO A 347 12.26 -3.85 7.18
N PRO A 348 12.40 -5.10 7.66
CA PRO A 348 12.17 -6.32 6.89
C PRO A 348 10.74 -6.87 6.91
N LEU A 349 9.90 -6.44 7.84
CA LEU A 349 8.65 -7.13 8.18
C LEU A 349 7.69 -7.29 6.99
N SER A 350 7.49 -6.23 6.21
CA SER A 350 6.59 -6.26 5.03
C SER A 350 7.12 -7.18 3.93
N TYR A 351 8.42 -7.29 3.77
CA TYR A 351 9.03 -8.12 2.73
C TYR A 351 8.79 -9.61 2.98
N GLY A 352 8.93 -10.03 4.25
CA GLY A 352 8.61 -11.41 4.64
C GLY A 352 7.14 -11.76 4.46
N LEU A 353 6.20 -10.83 4.77
CA LEU A 353 4.78 -11.04 4.51
C LEU A 353 4.50 -11.15 3.01
N MET A 354 5.05 -10.26 2.20
CA MET A 354 4.84 -10.28 0.76
C MET A 354 5.44 -11.53 0.13
N ALA A 355 6.65 -11.95 0.52
CA ALA A 355 7.25 -13.20 0.06
C ALA A 355 6.41 -14.44 0.46
N THR A 356 5.82 -14.43 1.66
CA THR A 356 4.92 -15.50 2.12
C THR A 356 3.66 -15.59 1.24
N LEU A 357 2.99 -14.46 1.02
CA LEU A 357 1.77 -14.38 0.19
C LEU A 357 2.06 -14.61 -1.29
N ARG A 358 3.30 -14.38 -1.73
CA ARG A 358 3.76 -14.63 -3.10
C ARG A 358 3.58 -16.10 -3.52
N LEU A 359 3.65 -17.02 -2.57
CA LEU A 359 3.39 -18.44 -2.87
C LEU A 359 2.00 -18.68 -3.47
N LEU A 360 0.98 -17.93 -3.04
CA LEU A 360 -0.39 -18.05 -3.55
C LEU A 360 -0.47 -17.58 -5.00
N SER A 361 0.20 -16.48 -5.32
CA SER A 361 0.25 -15.98 -6.69
C SER A 361 1.17 -16.82 -7.59
N TRP A 362 2.25 -17.39 -7.04
CA TRP A 362 3.12 -18.29 -7.76
C TRP A 362 2.39 -19.55 -8.23
N ALA A 363 1.58 -20.14 -7.36
CA ALA A 363 0.78 -21.31 -7.71
C ALA A 363 -0.26 -21.01 -8.82
N ILE A 364 -0.63 -19.75 -8.99
CA ILE A 364 -1.65 -19.28 -9.92
C ILE A 364 -1.02 -18.77 -11.23
N ALA A 365 0.12 -18.09 -11.15
CA ALA A 365 0.79 -17.51 -12.29
C ALA A 365 1.60 -18.56 -13.06
N ASN A 366 1.47 -18.58 -14.38
CA ASN A 366 2.44 -19.27 -15.21
C ASN A 366 3.74 -18.48 -15.21
N HIS A 367 4.82 -19.16 -14.82
CA HIS A 367 6.15 -18.62 -14.97
C HIS A 367 6.55 -18.74 -16.43
N ARG A 368 6.69 -17.60 -17.08
CA ARG A 368 7.59 -17.52 -18.22
C ARG A 368 8.98 -17.45 -17.63
N ASP A 369 9.80 -18.44 -17.93
CA ASP A 369 11.18 -18.45 -17.51
C ASP A 369 11.83 -17.10 -17.85
N GLY A 370 12.14 -16.33 -16.84
CA GLY A 370 12.99 -15.16 -16.90
C GLY A 370 12.36 -13.81 -17.26
N ASP A 371 11.12 -13.73 -17.75
CA ASP A 371 10.68 -12.51 -18.46
C ASP A 371 9.78 -11.55 -17.71
N ALA A 372 9.19 -11.92 -16.59
CA ALA A 372 8.32 -10.99 -15.89
C ALA A 372 8.34 -11.23 -14.39
N LEU A 373 8.89 -10.29 -13.68
CA LEU A 373 8.54 -10.09 -12.28
C LEU A 373 7.09 -9.60 -12.28
N TYR A 374 6.18 -10.42 -11.81
CA TYR A 374 4.75 -10.12 -11.80
C TYR A 374 4.41 -9.21 -10.61
N TYR A 375 4.91 -7.99 -10.64
CA TYR A 375 4.75 -6.99 -9.58
C TYR A 375 3.30 -6.70 -9.18
N GLN A 376 2.33 -6.96 -10.06
CA GLN A 376 0.92 -6.84 -9.72
C GLN A 376 0.51 -7.76 -8.56
N TYR A 377 1.16 -8.90 -8.42
CA TYR A 377 0.84 -9.84 -7.34
C TYR A 377 1.36 -9.36 -5.99
N GLU A 378 2.59 -8.84 -5.97
CA GLU A 378 3.15 -8.19 -4.79
C GLU A 378 2.40 -6.90 -4.45
N LEU A 379 1.95 -6.15 -5.46
CA LEU A 379 1.13 -4.96 -5.26
C LEU A 379 -0.18 -5.31 -4.54
N ILE A 380 -0.86 -6.39 -4.94
CA ILE A 380 -2.07 -6.87 -4.27
C ILE A 380 -1.78 -7.23 -2.80
N SER A 381 -0.70 -7.98 -2.56
CA SER A 381 -0.28 -8.34 -1.20
C SER A 381 0.02 -7.10 -0.35
N GLY A 382 0.78 -6.16 -0.90
CA GLY A 382 1.12 -4.91 -0.22
C GLY A 382 -0.10 -4.04 0.10
N ILE A 383 -1.07 -3.94 -0.81
CA ILE A 383 -2.34 -3.24 -0.61
C ILE A 383 -3.12 -3.85 0.56
N ILE A 384 -3.23 -5.17 0.59
CA ILE A 384 -3.95 -5.88 1.66
C ILE A 384 -3.25 -5.65 3.00
N ILE A 385 -1.93 -5.79 3.07
CA ILE A 385 -1.14 -5.59 4.28
C ILE A 385 -1.27 -4.15 4.77
N ASN A 386 -1.14 -3.17 3.88
CA ASN A 386 -1.28 -1.76 4.24
C ASN A 386 -2.70 -1.41 4.68
N GLY A 387 -3.73 -2.04 4.14
CA GLY A 387 -5.13 -1.82 4.55
C GLY A 387 -5.42 -2.15 6.02
N LEU A 388 -4.50 -2.83 6.74
CA LEU A 388 -4.66 -3.20 8.15
C LEU A 388 -4.79 -1.99 9.10
N TRP A 389 -4.35 -0.79 8.69
CA TRP A 389 -4.46 0.43 9.48
C TRP A 389 -5.91 0.70 9.92
N VAL A 390 -6.90 0.38 9.08
CA VAL A 390 -8.30 0.64 9.40
C VAL A 390 -8.79 -0.24 10.55
N VAL A 391 -8.29 -1.49 10.63
CA VAL A 391 -8.60 -2.39 11.75
C VAL A 391 -8.00 -1.87 13.06
N ALA A 392 -6.74 -1.41 13.01
CA ALA A 392 -6.07 -0.84 14.18
C ALA A 392 -6.79 0.43 14.67
N LEU A 393 -7.17 1.33 13.76
CA LEU A 393 -7.92 2.53 14.09
C LEU A 393 -9.33 2.19 14.62
N HIS A 394 -10.01 1.21 14.04
CA HIS A 394 -11.29 0.72 14.56
C HIS A 394 -11.13 0.21 15.99
N GLN A 395 -10.08 -0.56 16.31
CA GLN A 395 -9.83 -1.06 17.67
C GLN A 395 -9.58 0.09 18.67
N LEU A 396 -8.87 1.13 18.26
CA LEU A 396 -8.67 2.33 19.08
C LEU A 396 -9.99 3.06 19.33
N LEU A 397 -10.76 3.35 18.29
CA LEU A 397 -11.98 4.14 18.36
C LEU A 397 -13.13 3.40 19.07
N THR A 398 -13.21 2.08 18.99
CA THR A 398 -14.21 1.26 19.72
C THR A 398 -14.09 1.45 21.21
N ARG A 399 -12.86 1.64 21.72
CA ARG A 399 -12.61 1.87 23.15
C ARG A 399 -13.07 3.25 23.63
N LEU A 400 -13.41 4.17 22.72
CA LEU A 400 -14.00 5.47 23.04
C LEU A 400 -15.51 5.40 23.35
N ARG A 401 -16.08 4.20 23.41
CA ARG A 401 -17.50 3.97 23.71
C ARG A 401 -18.43 4.78 22.79
N LEU A 402 -18.07 4.87 21.53
CA LEU A 402 -18.90 5.50 20.51
C LEU A 402 -20.00 4.52 20.08
N GLU A 403 -21.17 5.08 19.81
CA GLU A 403 -22.20 4.32 19.10
C GLU A 403 -21.64 3.79 17.78
N ALA A 404 -21.98 2.56 17.41
CA ALA A 404 -21.46 1.91 16.22
C ALA A 404 -21.65 2.76 14.94
N ARG A 405 -22.78 3.47 14.84
CA ARG A 405 -23.04 4.39 13.72
C ARG A 405 -22.04 5.55 13.68
N LYS A 406 -21.77 6.18 14.83
CA LYS A 406 -20.81 7.30 14.91
C LYS A 406 -19.40 6.83 14.57
N LEU A 407 -19.02 5.69 15.10
CA LEU A 407 -17.74 5.05 14.81
C LEU A 407 -17.55 4.80 13.31
N ASN A 408 -18.54 4.18 12.67
CA ASN A 408 -18.48 3.86 11.25
C ASN A 408 -18.44 5.12 10.36
N LEU A 409 -19.17 6.17 10.73
CA LEU A 409 -19.12 7.45 10.00
C LEU A 409 -17.74 8.12 10.13
N ILE A 410 -17.11 8.06 11.31
CA ILE A 410 -15.75 8.58 11.52
C ILE A 410 -14.75 7.82 10.64
N LEU A 411 -14.83 6.50 10.65
CA LEU A 411 -13.97 5.66 9.81
C LEU A 411 -14.19 5.89 8.30
N LEU A 412 -15.44 6.11 7.90
CA LEU A 412 -15.78 6.45 6.51
C LEU A 412 -15.15 7.79 6.11
N VAL A 413 -15.28 8.83 6.95
CA VAL A 413 -14.66 10.14 6.67
C VAL A 413 -13.14 10.01 6.54
N ILE A 414 -12.49 9.31 7.45
CA ILE A 414 -11.03 9.11 7.40
C ILE A 414 -10.66 8.27 6.17
N GLY A 415 -11.39 7.19 5.90
CA GLY A 415 -11.13 6.29 4.78
C GLY A 415 -11.32 6.92 3.40
N THR A 416 -12.11 7.98 3.28
CA THR A 416 -12.30 8.74 2.02
C THR A 416 -11.28 9.87 1.84
N THR A 417 -10.41 10.12 2.82
CA THR A 417 -9.33 11.10 2.65
C THR A 417 -8.35 10.65 1.59
N GLY A 418 -7.78 11.62 0.86
CA GLY A 418 -6.72 11.32 -0.10
C GLY A 418 -5.52 10.62 0.56
N PHE A 419 -5.21 10.99 1.80
CA PHE A 419 -4.17 10.33 2.59
C PHE A 419 -4.43 8.82 2.75
N ALA A 420 -5.62 8.42 3.19
CA ALA A 420 -5.94 7.02 3.43
C ALA A 420 -5.98 6.20 2.14
N ILE A 421 -6.64 6.71 1.10
CA ILE A 421 -6.75 6.03 -0.19
C ILE A 421 -5.38 5.88 -0.84
N PHE A 422 -4.65 6.97 -1.02
CA PHE A 422 -3.37 6.96 -1.69
C PHE A 422 -2.36 6.05 -1.00
N ASN A 423 -2.19 6.19 0.33
CA ASN A 423 -1.22 5.40 1.07
C ASN A 423 -1.64 3.95 1.31
N SER A 424 -2.88 3.58 1.02
CA SER A 424 -3.29 2.17 0.92
C SER A 424 -2.90 1.56 -0.42
N VAL A 425 -2.93 2.34 -1.52
CA VAL A 425 -2.47 1.91 -2.84
C VAL A 425 -0.95 1.90 -2.93
N TYR A 426 -0.31 2.90 -2.33
CA TYR A 426 1.14 3.03 -2.28
C TYR A 426 1.70 2.09 -1.21
N ILE A 427 2.26 0.96 -1.61
CA ILE A 427 2.58 -0.16 -0.73
C ILE A 427 3.84 0.00 0.12
N TRP A 428 4.45 1.17 0.13
CA TRP A 428 5.48 1.48 1.12
C TRP A 428 4.93 1.24 2.54
N PRO A 429 5.60 0.46 3.41
CA PRO A 429 4.96 -0.13 4.60
C PRO A 429 4.70 0.86 5.76
N LYS A 430 4.45 2.12 5.43
CA LYS A 430 4.13 3.16 6.41
C LYS A 430 2.76 3.00 7.04
N MET A 431 1.76 2.58 6.26
CA MET A 431 0.41 2.32 6.80
C MET A 431 0.40 1.07 7.68
N LEU A 432 1.21 0.06 7.35
CA LEU A 432 1.43 -1.09 8.23
C LEU A 432 2.11 -0.65 9.54
N GLY A 433 3.16 0.17 9.45
CA GLY A 433 3.81 0.77 10.62
C GLY A 433 2.83 1.60 11.46
N ALA A 434 1.96 2.37 10.81
CA ALA A 434 0.90 3.13 11.49
C ALA A 434 -0.12 2.22 12.20
N ALA A 435 -0.46 1.07 11.63
CA ALA A 435 -1.35 0.11 12.29
C ALA A 435 -0.77 -0.37 13.62
N PHE A 436 0.48 -0.78 13.62
CA PHE A 436 1.15 -1.18 14.87
C PHE A 436 1.32 -0.01 15.84
N GLY A 437 1.70 1.17 15.33
CA GLY A 437 1.86 2.37 16.15
C GLY A 437 0.56 2.82 16.83
N LEU A 438 -0.58 2.76 16.14
CA LEU A 438 -1.91 3.04 16.73
C LEU A 438 -2.26 2.06 17.86
N ILE A 439 -1.91 0.79 17.71
CA ILE A 439 -2.12 -0.19 18.77
C ILE A 439 -1.17 0.08 19.96
N ALA A 440 0.08 0.44 19.70
CA ALA A 440 1.01 0.85 20.75
C ALA A 440 0.47 2.08 21.50
N PHE A 441 0.03 3.12 20.79
CA PHE A 441 -0.61 4.31 21.36
C PHE A 441 -1.82 3.94 22.23
N MET A 442 -2.68 3.04 21.75
CA MET A 442 -3.85 2.58 22.48
C MET A 442 -3.52 1.91 23.83
N PHE A 443 -2.40 1.17 23.90
CA PHE A 443 -1.95 0.55 25.15
C PHE A 443 -1.21 1.55 26.05
N LEU A 444 -0.51 2.51 25.48
CA LEU A 444 0.15 3.58 26.23
C LEU A 444 -0.87 4.53 26.88
N LEU A 445 -1.95 4.84 26.19
CA LEU A 445 -2.97 5.83 26.58
C LEU A 445 -4.37 5.20 26.48
N ASP A 446 -4.67 4.17 27.28
CA ASP A 446 -5.92 3.41 27.18
C ASP A 446 -7.16 4.30 27.30
N PRO A 447 -7.91 4.48 26.18
CA PRO A 447 -9.10 5.34 26.16
C PRO A 447 -10.24 4.79 27.01
N GLN A 448 -10.35 3.47 27.12
CA GLN A 448 -11.45 2.84 27.87
C GLN A 448 -11.34 3.13 29.37
N HIS A 449 -10.15 3.00 29.92
CA HIS A 449 -9.92 3.34 31.33
C HIS A 449 -10.08 4.84 31.58
N TYR A 450 -9.52 5.67 30.68
CA TYR A 450 -9.64 7.12 30.79
C TYR A 450 -11.10 7.59 30.78
N LEU A 451 -11.91 7.08 29.86
CA LEU A 451 -13.34 7.42 29.80
C LEU A 451 -14.13 6.96 31.02
N ALA A 452 -13.73 5.87 31.65
CA ALA A 452 -14.39 5.35 32.84
C ALA A 452 -14.05 6.19 34.11
N SER A 453 -12.79 6.58 34.27
CA SER A 453 -12.27 7.15 35.53
C SER A 453 -11.91 8.65 35.46
N GLY A 454 -11.82 9.22 34.25
CA GLY A 454 -11.29 10.57 34.01
C GLY A 454 -9.76 10.67 34.19
N LYS A 455 -9.08 9.57 34.48
CA LYS A 455 -7.63 9.50 34.69
C LYS A 455 -7.03 8.37 33.87
N PHE A 456 -5.82 8.56 33.35
CA PHE A 456 -5.09 7.47 32.75
C PHE A 456 -4.61 6.48 33.83
N GLN A 457 -4.75 5.20 33.56
CA GLN A 457 -4.33 4.14 34.47
C GLN A 457 -2.80 4.19 34.66
N LYS A 458 -2.31 3.91 35.88
CA LYS A 458 -0.87 3.66 36.06
C LYS A 458 -0.39 2.52 35.18
N TYR A 459 0.89 2.54 34.83
CA TYR A 459 1.47 1.51 34.00
C TYR A 459 1.31 0.11 34.62
N GLY A 460 1.06 -0.87 33.76
CA GLY A 460 0.91 -2.29 34.08
C GLY A 460 1.28 -3.15 32.86
N THR A 461 0.79 -4.39 32.81
CA THR A 461 1.02 -5.32 31.70
C THR A 461 0.72 -4.75 30.31
N PRO A 462 -0.21 -3.79 30.09
CA PRO A 462 -0.38 -3.13 28.79
C PRO A 462 0.89 -2.46 28.23
N LEU A 463 1.83 -2.04 29.10
CA LEU A 463 3.11 -1.48 28.64
C LEU A 463 3.94 -2.50 27.87
N LEU A 464 3.86 -3.78 28.24
CA LEU A 464 4.58 -4.85 27.53
C LEU A 464 4.02 -5.05 26.13
N ALA A 465 2.70 -4.98 25.98
CA ALA A 465 2.07 -5.01 24.66
C ALA A 465 2.44 -3.76 23.84
N ALA A 466 2.44 -2.59 24.46
CA ALA A 466 2.91 -1.37 23.77
C ALA A 466 4.33 -1.50 23.28
N ALA A 467 5.25 -2.08 24.05
CA ALA A 467 6.64 -2.31 23.64
C ALA A 467 6.73 -3.27 22.43
N LEU A 468 5.97 -4.37 22.45
CA LEU A 468 5.90 -5.31 21.31
C LEU A 468 5.43 -4.58 20.04
N PHE A 469 4.31 -3.86 20.11
CA PHE A 469 3.74 -3.17 18.96
C PHE A 469 4.62 -2.00 18.49
N SER A 470 5.34 -1.33 19.38
CA SER A 470 6.35 -0.32 19.03
C SER A 470 7.51 -0.95 18.24
N GLY A 471 7.99 -2.11 18.67
CA GLY A 471 9.00 -2.87 17.94
C GLY A 471 8.52 -3.27 16.53
N LEU A 472 7.32 -3.82 16.41
CA LEU A 472 6.72 -4.18 15.12
C LEU A 472 6.50 -2.96 14.20
N ALA A 473 6.13 -1.81 14.76
CA ALA A 473 6.01 -0.55 14.02
C ALA A 473 7.37 -0.13 13.42
N LEU A 474 8.43 -0.18 14.21
CA LEU A 474 9.80 0.12 13.77
C LEU A 474 10.30 -0.88 12.72
N LEU A 475 9.98 -2.16 12.86
CA LEU A 475 10.30 -3.21 11.87
C LEU A 475 9.47 -3.10 10.59
N SER A 476 8.43 -2.27 10.57
CA SER A 476 7.68 -1.95 9.36
C SER A 476 8.27 -0.72 8.67
N HIS A 477 8.50 0.37 9.40
CA HIS A 477 9.04 1.63 8.84
C HIS A 477 9.72 2.48 9.92
N GLY A 478 10.96 2.92 9.67
CA GLY A 478 11.76 3.69 10.62
C GLY A 478 11.12 5.02 11.07
N GLY A 479 10.37 5.70 10.18
CA GLY A 479 9.68 6.96 10.51
C GLY A 479 8.62 6.83 11.60
N THR A 480 8.15 5.63 11.93
CA THR A 480 7.21 5.39 13.04
C THR A 480 7.83 5.69 14.40
N ALA A 481 9.16 5.76 14.50
CA ALA A 481 9.87 6.10 15.73
C ALA A 481 9.35 7.41 16.35
N PHE A 482 9.10 8.42 15.54
CA PHE A 482 8.62 9.71 16.01
C PHE A 482 7.21 9.63 16.60
N GLY A 483 6.33 8.82 16.02
CA GLY A 483 5.01 8.56 16.58
C GLY A 483 5.06 7.80 17.91
N VAL A 484 5.91 6.78 17.98
CA VAL A 484 6.12 6.00 19.21
C VAL A 484 6.74 6.86 20.32
N ILE A 485 7.77 7.66 20.01
CA ILE A 485 8.41 8.56 20.97
C ILE A 485 7.40 9.59 21.49
N ALA A 486 6.64 10.23 20.61
CA ALA A 486 5.59 11.19 20.99
C ALA A 486 4.55 10.54 21.92
N ALA A 487 4.08 9.33 21.57
CA ALA A 487 3.13 8.59 22.41
C ALA A 487 3.71 8.24 23.79
N ILE A 488 4.99 7.85 23.86
CA ILE A 488 5.68 7.59 25.15
C ILE A 488 5.80 8.87 25.98
N LEU A 489 6.19 9.99 25.38
CA LEU A 489 6.32 11.27 26.08
C LEU A 489 4.99 11.73 26.64
N VAL A 490 3.92 11.69 25.83
CA VAL A 490 2.57 12.05 26.27
C VAL A 490 2.05 11.08 27.34
N ALA A 491 2.28 9.78 27.17
CA ALA A 491 1.91 8.80 28.19
C ALA A 491 2.66 9.01 29.50
N THR A 492 3.94 9.34 29.45
CA THR A 492 4.74 9.66 30.65
C THR A 492 4.24 10.92 31.33
N TRP A 493 3.84 11.94 30.56
CA TRP A 493 3.24 13.17 31.09
C TRP A 493 1.96 12.89 31.88
N TYR A 494 1.08 12.04 31.36
CA TYR A 494 -0.22 11.77 32.00
C TYR A 494 -0.19 10.67 33.07
N ARG A 495 0.73 9.72 32.99
CA ARG A 495 0.76 8.51 33.83
C ARG A 495 1.94 8.46 34.80
N GLY A 496 2.90 9.40 34.63
CA GLY A 496 4.19 9.35 35.33
C GLY A 496 5.16 8.33 34.70
N VAL A 497 6.21 8.03 35.40
CA VAL A 497 7.24 7.05 34.99
C VAL A 497 6.82 5.65 35.44
N PRO A 498 6.97 4.61 34.61
CA PRO A 498 6.72 3.24 35.01
C PRO A 498 7.72 2.77 36.10
N SER A 499 7.34 1.76 36.87
CA SER A 499 8.29 1.16 37.79
C SER A 499 9.53 0.64 37.05
N PRO A 500 10.74 0.74 37.64
CA PRO A 500 11.98 0.34 36.95
C PRO A 500 11.91 -1.09 36.42
N TRP A 501 11.36 -2.02 37.17
CA TRP A 501 11.21 -3.42 36.76
C TRP A 501 10.27 -3.59 35.55
N LEU A 502 9.18 -2.85 35.49
CA LEU A 502 8.26 -2.89 34.35
C LEU A 502 8.88 -2.22 33.13
N ALA A 503 9.61 -1.12 33.31
CA ALA A 503 10.38 -0.47 32.25
C ALA A 503 11.43 -1.43 31.67
N VAL A 504 12.22 -2.11 32.51
CA VAL A 504 13.19 -3.11 32.05
C VAL A 504 12.52 -4.21 31.22
N ARG A 505 11.40 -4.76 31.69
CA ARG A 505 10.66 -5.79 30.94
C ARG A 505 10.18 -5.26 29.59
N ALA A 506 9.65 -4.06 29.53
CA ALA A 506 9.20 -3.43 28.28
C ALA A 506 10.38 -3.24 27.31
N VAL A 507 11.51 -2.75 27.79
CA VAL A 507 12.73 -2.60 27.00
C VAL A 507 13.22 -3.96 26.48
N LEU A 508 13.24 -4.99 27.32
CA LEU A 508 13.66 -6.35 26.91
C LEU A 508 12.75 -6.91 25.83
N ILE A 509 11.43 -6.69 25.87
CA ILE A 509 10.50 -7.09 24.81
C ILE A 509 10.81 -6.32 23.51
N GLY A 510 11.01 -5.00 23.59
CA GLY A 510 11.38 -4.19 22.44
C GLY A 510 12.71 -4.67 21.82
N LEU A 511 13.70 -4.92 22.65
CA LEU A 511 15.01 -5.45 22.21
C LEU A 511 14.88 -6.85 21.58
N ALA A 512 14.11 -7.75 22.19
CA ALA A 512 13.88 -9.09 21.64
C ALA A 512 13.30 -9.05 20.21
N VAL A 513 12.49 -8.03 19.91
CA VAL A 513 11.93 -7.82 18.58
C VAL A 513 12.94 -7.15 17.63
N LEU A 514 13.73 -6.18 18.10
CA LEU A 514 14.60 -5.39 17.23
C LEU A 514 15.98 -6.00 17.02
N VAL A 515 16.52 -6.71 18.02
CA VAL A 515 17.90 -7.24 17.99
C VAL A 515 18.18 -8.18 16.81
N PRO A 516 17.28 -9.12 16.42
CA PRO A 516 17.56 -9.98 15.28
C PRO A 516 17.77 -9.19 13.97
N TRP A 517 17.00 -8.11 13.76
CA TRP A 517 17.19 -7.23 12.61
C TRP A 517 18.48 -6.44 12.71
N TRP A 518 18.80 -5.89 13.88
CA TRP A 518 20.05 -5.18 14.10
C TRP A 518 21.28 -6.07 13.88
N LEU A 519 21.23 -7.33 14.33
CA LEU A 519 22.28 -8.31 14.06
C LEU A 519 22.43 -8.57 12.55
N TRP A 520 21.30 -8.75 11.85
CA TRP A 520 21.31 -8.95 10.40
C TRP A 520 21.93 -7.74 9.68
N GLN A 521 21.54 -6.52 10.04
CA GLN A 521 22.14 -5.30 9.49
C GLN A 521 23.66 -5.25 9.72
N HIS A 522 24.10 -5.63 10.91
CA HIS A 522 25.49 -5.54 11.29
C HIS A 522 26.37 -6.60 10.62
N PHE A 523 25.88 -7.84 10.49
CA PHE A 523 26.70 -8.95 9.99
C PHE A 523 26.51 -9.23 8.51
N GLU A 524 25.30 -9.05 7.99
CA GLU A 524 24.96 -9.42 6.60
C GLU A 524 25.15 -8.26 5.62
N GLN A 525 24.76 -7.05 5.99
CA GLN A 525 24.90 -5.88 5.10
C GLN A 525 25.14 -4.58 5.88
N PRO A 526 26.33 -4.40 6.46
CA PRO A 526 26.67 -3.17 7.17
C PRO A 526 26.74 -1.95 6.23
N PRO A 527 26.56 -0.72 6.74
CA PRO A 527 26.28 -0.37 8.13
C PRO A 527 24.79 -0.37 8.49
N GLY A 528 23.84 -0.46 7.56
CA GLY A 528 22.39 -0.42 7.80
C GLY A 528 21.85 0.90 8.39
N THR A 529 22.61 1.99 8.25
CA THR A 529 22.31 3.30 8.86
C THR A 529 22.32 4.45 7.87
N ALA A 530 22.42 4.20 6.58
CA ALA A 530 22.53 5.26 5.57
C ALA A 530 21.28 6.16 5.54
N LEU A 531 20.07 5.60 5.60
CA LEU A 531 18.84 6.39 5.68
C LEU A 531 18.74 7.21 6.97
N VAL A 532 19.18 6.67 8.10
CA VAL A 532 19.20 7.41 9.37
C VAL A 532 20.17 8.57 9.26
N LYS A 533 21.37 8.36 8.75
CA LYS A 533 22.37 9.42 8.52
C LYS A 533 21.79 10.48 7.59
N PHE A 534 21.24 10.08 6.44
CA PHE A 534 20.60 11.01 5.51
C PHE A 534 19.50 11.86 6.17
N ALA A 535 18.64 11.24 6.97
CA ALA A 535 17.56 11.95 7.65
C ALA A 535 18.09 13.03 8.61
N PHE A 536 19.23 12.79 9.25
CA PHE A 536 19.78 13.68 10.27
C PHE A 536 20.94 14.58 9.79
N THR A 537 21.52 14.32 8.61
CA THR A 537 22.63 15.11 8.07
C THR A 537 22.28 15.84 6.77
N GLY A 538 21.29 15.35 6.03
CA GLY A 538 20.94 15.83 4.71
C GLY A 538 21.84 15.31 3.59
N ASP A 539 22.91 14.59 3.91
CA ASP A 539 23.88 14.11 2.94
C ASP A 539 23.45 12.78 2.33
N TYR A 540 23.38 12.75 1.00
CA TYR A 540 22.83 11.61 0.25
C TYR A 540 23.82 10.46 0.13
N GLY A 541 23.31 9.24 0.30
CA GLY A 541 24.02 8.01 -0.06
C GLY A 541 25.21 7.66 0.84
N PHE A 542 26.36 7.47 0.23
CA PHE A 542 27.57 6.96 0.89
C PHE A 542 28.43 8.03 1.58
N ALA A 543 27.99 9.29 1.62
CA ALA A 543 28.79 10.41 2.15
C ALA A 543 29.36 10.16 3.55
N HIS A 544 28.64 9.37 4.37
CA HIS A 544 29.04 9.04 5.73
C HIS A 544 29.17 7.52 5.97
N GLU A 545 29.46 6.73 4.92
CA GLU A 545 29.43 5.26 5.04
C GLU A 545 30.33 4.73 6.17
N ASN A 546 31.51 5.31 6.31
CA ASN A 546 32.53 4.90 7.31
C ASN A 546 32.43 5.63 8.65
N GLN A 547 31.45 6.50 8.84
CA GLN A 547 31.28 7.25 10.09
C GLN A 547 30.18 6.65 10.95
N GLY A 548 30.30 6.78 12.27
CA GLY A 548 29.19 6.52 13.18
C GLY A 548 28.07 7.54 13.03
N VAL A 549 26.83 7.16 13.35
CA VAL A 549 25.65 8.05 13.21
C VAL A 549 25.84 9.35 13.98
N LEU A 550 26.30 9.28 15.23
CA LEU A 550 26.50 10.48 16.08
C LEU A 550 27.60 11.39 15.54
N SER A 551 28.69 10.83 15.01
CA SER A 551 29.78 11.60 14.40
C SER A 551 29.28 12.31 13.14
N ALA A 552 28.53 11.63 12.29
CA ALA A 552 27.97 12.23 11.08
C ALA A 552 27.02 13.39 11.42
N ILE A 553 26.15 13.21 12.42
CA ILE A 553 25.25 14.26 12.90
C ILE A 553 26.04 15.44 13.44
N TYR A 554 27.04 15.19 14.28
CA TYR A 554 27.89 16.25 14.83
C TYR A 554 28.57 17.06 13.71
N ASP A 555 29.15 16.39 12.73
CA ASP A 555 29.84 17.03 11.61
C ASP A 555 28.88 17.88 10.75
N ALA A 556 27.64 17.44 10.56
CA ALA A 556 26.64 18.19 9.82
C ALA A 556 26.18 19.44 10.59
N TYR A 557 25.91 19.31 11.87
CA TYR A 557 25.36 20.40 12.70
C TYR A 557 26.44 21.39 13.15
N SER A 558 27.70 20.99 13.32
CA SER A 558 28.82 21.88 13.69
C SER A 558 29.12 22.95 12.64
N LYS A 559 28.68 22.73 11.41
CA LYS A 559 28.82 23.70 10.29
C LYS A 559 27.72 24.76 10.25
N LEU A 560 26.66 24.61 11.06
CA LEU A 560 25.52 25.53 11.06
C LEU A 560 25.72 26.65 12.08
N THR A 561 25.40 27.87 11.66
CA THR A 561 25.15 28.97 12.61
C THR A 561 23.77 28.81 13.22
N LEU A 562 23.48 29.47 14.33
CA LEU A 562 22.15 29.46 14.95
C LEU A 562 21.07 29.94 13.96
N SER A 563 21.33 30.99 13.19
CA SER A 563 20.40 31.50 12.19
C SER A 563 20.11 30.45 11.12
N SER A 564 21.16 29.88 10.51
CA SER A 564 20.98 28.86 9.46
C SER A 564 20.30 27.60 9.99
N TRP A 565 20.53 27.23 11.25
CA TRP A 565 19.80 26.14 11.89
C TRP A 565 18.30 26.46 12.06
N VAL A 566 17.95 27.65 12.55
CA VAL A 566 16.56 28.09 12.69
C VAL A 566 15.87 28.11 11.34
N ASP A 567 16.49 28.70 10.32
CA ASP A 567 15.96 28.77 8.95
C ASP A 567 15.70 27.35 8.37
N LEU A 568 16.66 26.44 8.57
CA LEU A 568 16.51 25.05 8.16
C LEU A 568 15.29 24.39 8.81
N LYS A 569 15.09 24.60 10.13
CA LYS A 569 13.98 23.98 10.86
C LYS A 569 12.62 24.60 10.53
N LEU A 570 12.55 25.92 10.37
CA LEU A 570 11.34 26.60 9.92
C LEU A 570 10.97 26.14 8.50
N HIS A 571 11.98 26.00 7.64
CA HIS A 571 11.78 25.48 6.30
C HIS A 571 11.27 24.03 6.29
N ALA A 572 11.89 23.13 7.09
CA ALA A 572 11.43 21.78 7.24
C ALA A 572 9.99 21.68 7.75
N LEU A 573 9.62 22.54 8.73
CA LEU A 573 8.25 22.64 9.23
C LEU A 573 7.29 23.16 8.17
N HIS A 574 7.69 24.17 7.40
CA HIS A 574 6.89 24.71 6.29
C HIS A 574 6.58 23.64 5.27
N VAL A 575 7.58 22.90 4.80
CA VAL A 575 7.39 21.80 3.83
C VAL A 575 6.52 20.69 4.41
N LEU A 576 6.74 20.31 5.68
CA LEU A 576 5.93 19.30 6.35
C LEU A 576 4.44 19.66 6.38
N VAL A 577 4.14 20.95 6.59
CA VAL A 577 2.75 21.43 6.69
C VAL A 577 2.14 21.66 5.30
N THR A 578 2.86 22.29 4.38
CA THR A 578 2.30 22.74 3.10
C THR A 578 2.42 21.72 1.98
N GLY A 579 3.39 20.82 2.04
CA GLY A 579 3.74 19.92 0.94
C GLY A 579 4.51 20.63 -0.20
N ASN A 580 4.89 21.89 -0.02
CA ASN A 580 5.60 22.64 -1.03
C ASN A 580 7.11 22.41 -0.93
N GLY A 581 7.59 21.40 -1.67
CA GLY A 581 9.01 21.00 -1.69
C GLY A 581 9.90 21.83 -2.64
N SER A 582 9.35 22.82 -3.35
CA SER A 582 10.07 23.63 -4.35
C SER A 582 11.33 24.29 -3.80
N THR A 583 11.34 24.56 -2.52
CA THR A 583 12.44 25.21 -1.80
C THR A 583 13.61 24.29 -1.44
N CYS A 584 13.51 23.00 -1.70
CA CYS A 584 14.54 22.00 -1.36
C CYS A 584 15.40 21.57 -2.56
N GLY A 585 15.39 22.32 -3.66
CA GLY A 585 16.12 21.93 -4.88
C GLY A 585 15.49 20.77 -5.63
N VAL A 586 14.33 20.27 -5.20
CA VAL A 586 13.48 19.35 -5.96
C VAL A 586 12.71 20.18 -6.98
N GLN A 587 12.63 19.67 -8.21
CA GLN A 587 11.93 20.35 -9.32
C GLN A 587 10.62 20.99 -8.84
N GLU A 588 10.48 22.26 -9.12
CA GLU A 588 9.30 23.05 -8.84
C GLU A 588 8.05 22.27 -9.26
N ILE A 589 7.24 21.90 -8.29
CA ILE A 589 5.84 21.63 -8.59
C ILE A 589 5.32 22.98 -9.12
N ALA A 590 4.99 23.03 -10.41
CA ALA A 590 4.54 24.25 -11.06
C ALA A 590 3.55 24.99 -10.14
N PRO A 591 3.72 26.29 -9.92
CA PRO A 591 2.87 27.03 -9.01
C PRO A 591 1.42 26.79 -9.43
N VAL A 592 0.61 26.35 -8.47
CA VAL A 592 -0.79 26.05 -8.69
C VAL A 592 -1.52 27.36 -8.98
N SER A 593 -1.65 27.71 -10.25
CA SER A 593 -2.22 28.96 -10.70
C SER A 593 -3.75 29.02 -10.64
N SER A 594 -4.41 27.92 -10.29
CA SER A 594 -5.87 27.84 -10.23
C SER A 594 -6.38 27.07 -9.02
N LEU A 595 -7.60 27.40 -8.56
CA LEU A 595 -8.31 26.65 -7.52
C LEU A 595 -8.43 25.15 -7.86
N TYR A 596 -8.69 24.85 -9.12
CA TYR A 596 -8.76 23.48 -9.61
C TYR A 596 -7.41 22.76 -9.50
N GLY A 597 -6.31 23.44 -9.86
CA GLY A 597 -4.96 22.90 -9.67
C GLY A 597 -4.63 22.66 -8.19
N ALA A 598 -5.05 23.58 -7.30
CA ALA A 598 -4.88 23.41 -5.85
C ALA A 598 -5.66 22.21 -5.32
N LEU A 599 -6.87 21.96 -5.83
CA LEU A 599 -7.66 20.78 -5.47
C LEU A 599 -7.06 19.48 -6.02
N ARG A 600 -6.35 19.55 -7.14
CA ARG A 600 -5.65 18.39 -7.73
C ARG A 600 -4.30 18.11 -7.08
N ALA A 601 -3.73 19.03 -6.33
CA ALA A 601 -2.45 18.81 -5.66
C ALA A 601 -2.57 17.63 -4.67
N ASN A 602 -1.94 16.51 -4.99
CA ASN A 602 -2.16 15.21 -4.37
C ASN A 602 -0.97 14.72 -3.56
N ASP A 603 -0.24 15.66 -2.94
CA ASP A 603 0.91 15.29 -2.11
C ASP A 603 0.46 14.81 -0.71
N PHE A 604 -0.15 13.64 -0.68
CA PHE A 604 -0.71 13.03 0.53
C PHE A 604 0.33 12.46 1.50
N PHE A 605 1.59 12.75 1.30
CA PHE A 605 2.64 12.43 2.24
C PHE A 605 2.79 13.48 3.34
N TYR A 606 2.32 14.70 3.10
CA TYR A 606 2.47 15.84 3.99
C TYR A 606 1.22 16.13 4.80
N LEU A 607 1.40 16.80 5.92
CA LEU A 607 0.34 17.00 6.91
C LEU A 607 -0.83 17.83 6.35
N GLY A 608 -0.56 19.00 5.78
CA GLY A 608 -1.60 19.89 5.27
C GLY A 608 -2.46 19.27 4.17
N PRO A 609 -1.85 18.77 3.07
CA PRO A 609 -2.58 18.04 2.03
C PRO A 609 -3.36 16.83 2.56
N SER A 610 -2.85 16.14 3.59
CA SER A 610 -3.54 15.01 4.21
C SER A 610 -4.78 15.41 5.00
N LEU A 611 -4.74 16.56 5.68
CA LEU A 611 -5.85 17.06 6.50
C LEU A 611 -6.93 17.76 5.68
N ARG A 612 -6.54 18.62 4.75
CA ARG A 612 -7.42 19.44 3.89
C ARG A 612 -8.62 20.03 4.65
N PHE A 613 -9.85 19.68 4.24
CA PHE A 613 -11.07 20.19 4.86
C PHE A 613 -11.23 19.80 6.33
N LEU A 614 -10.60 18.71 6.76
CA LEU A 614 -10.65 18.28 8.15
C LEU A 614 -9.82 19.20 9.07
N ALA A 615 -8.90 20.01 8.51
CA ALA A 615 -8.17 21.02 9.27
C ALA A 615 -9.09 22.05 9.95
N ILE A 616 -10.32 22.26 9.45
CA ILE A 616 -11.32 23.10 10.12
C ILE A 616 -11.65 22.60 11.53
N GLY A 617 -11.40 21.33 11.83
CA GLY A 617 -11.58 20.72 13.15
C GLY A 617 -10.66 21.31 14.22
N PHE A 618 -9.58 22.01 13.85
CA PHE A 618 -8.75 22.73 14.83
C PHE A 618 -9.52 23.86 15.50
N LEU A 619 -10.45 24.52 14.81
CA LEU A 619 -11.25 25.59 15.39
C LEU A 619 -12.09 25.11 16.60
N PRO A 620 -12.98 24.13 16.47
CA PRO A 620 -13.71 23.63 17.64
C PRO A 620 -12.78 22.93 18.64
N LEU A 621 -11.67 22.31 18.22
CA LEU A 621 -10.68 21.73 19.15
C LEU A 621 -10.13 22.79 20.12
N LEU A 622 -9.86 23.99 19.65
CA LEU A 622 -9.29 25.09 20.43
C LEU A 622 -10.37 25.87 21.20
N LEU A 623 -11.53 26.12 20.56
CA LEU A 623 -12.56 27.01 21.11
C LEU A 623 -13.53 26.30 22.08
N THR A 624 -13.79 25.01 21.89
CA THR A 624 -14.73 24.28 22.74
C THR A 624 -14.09 23.93 24.07
N ARG A 625 -14.45 24.62 25.14
CA ARG A 625 -13.92 24.33 26.49
C ARG A 625 -14.54 23.07 27.10
N ARG A 626 -15.86 22.89 26.91
CA ARG A 626 -16.62 21.72 27.36
C ARG A 626 -17.52 21.23 26.22
N ALA A 627 -17.68 19.92 26.10
CA ALA A 627 -18.63 19.36 25.16
C ALA A 627 -20.07 19.51 25.67
N PRO A 628 -21.04 19.87 24.83
CA PRO A 628 -22.44 19.87 25.24
C PRO A 628 -22.89 18.44 25.57
N GLY A 629 -23.46 18.24 26.76
CA GLY A 629 -24.03 16.96 27.15
C GLY A 629 -23.50 16.43 28.46
N CYS A 630 -22.90 15.25 28.46
CA CYS A 630 -22.46 14.53 29.64
C CYS A 630 -20.94 14.59 29.86
N GLU A 631 -20.47 14.28 31.05
CA GLU A 631 -19.06 14.16 31.40
C GLU A 631 -18.28 13.21 30.47
N CYS A 632 -18.93 12.18 29.95
CA CYS A 632 -18.34 11.27 29.00
C CYS A 632 -17.99 11.96 27.66
N ALA A 633 -18.77 12.96 27.22
CA ALA A 633 -18.47 13.74 26.02
C ALA A 633 -17.26 14.66 26.26
N ASP A 634 -17.16 15.28 27.45
CA ASP A 634 -15.98 16.07 27.82
C ASP A 634 -14.71 15.22 27.84
N ARG A 635 -14.78 14.02 28.39
CA ARG A 635 -13.64 13.08 28.40
C ARG A 635 -13.24 12.64 26.99
N ARG A 636 -14.20 12.41 26.09
CA ARG A 636 -13.89 12.12 24.67
C ARG A 636 -13.22 13.30 23.98
N LEU A 637 -13.74 14.51 24.19
CA LEU A 637 -13.14 15.74 23.65
C LEU A 637 -11.68 15.91 24.14
N HIS A 638 -11.45 15.68 25.43
CA HIS A 638 -10.10 15.72 25.97
C HIS A 638 -9.20 14.64 25.36
N TYR A 639 -9.70 13.41 25.19
CA TYR A 639 -8.95 12.34 24.56
C TYR A 639 -8.64 12.66 23.09
N ALA A 640 -9.57 13.25 22.35
CA ALA A 640 -9.34 13.74 20.98
C ALA A 640 -8.21 14.78 20.94
N ARG A 641 -8.14 15.68 21.93
CA ARG A 641 -7.01 16.61 22.09
C ARG A 641 -5.70 15.89 22.34
N VAL A 642 -5.70 14.86 23.19
CA VAL A 642 -4.51 14.03 23.44
C VAL A 642 -4.02 13.39 22.14
N MET A 643 -4.92 12.84 21.31
CA MET A 643 -4.56 12.27 20.01
C MET A 643 -3.93 13.32 19.09
N VAL A 644 -4.59 14.49 18.94
CA VAL A 644 -4.09 15.57 18.08
C VAL A 644 -2.74 16.10 18.59
N CYS A 645 -2.62 16.33 19.90
CA CYS A 645 -1.36 16.79 20.50
C CYS A 645 -0.23 15.78 20.32
N THR A 646 -0.51 14.48 20.47
CA THR A 646 0.50 13.43 20.21
C THR A 646 0.94 13.43 18.76
N GLY A 647 0.01 13.51 17.81
CA GLY A 647 0.31 13.58 16.40
C GLY A 647 1.11 14.83 16.02
N LEU A 648 0.72 16.00 16.53
CA LEU A 648 1.46 17.26 16.32
C LEU A 648 2.86 17.23 16.97
N LEU A 649 2.98 16.66 18.16
CA LEU A 649 4.28 16.45 18.81
C LEU A 649 5.18 15.55 17.96
N SER A 650 4.64 14.45 17.41
CA SER A 650 5.37 13.57 16.50
C SER A 650 5.86 14.32 15.25
N ALA A 651 5.00 15.11 14.63
CA ALA A 651 5.34 15.92 13.46
C ALA A 651 6.41 16.98 13.81
N GLY A 652 6.28 17.63 14.97
CA GLY A 652 7.25 18.60 15.47
C GLY A 652 8.62 17.97 15.76
N LEU A 653 8.66 16.83 16.45
CA LEU A 653 9.88 16.08 16.70
C LEU A 653 10.56 15.66 15.40
N TYR A 654 9.78 15.23 14.41
CA TYR A 654 10.30 14.86 13.10
C TYR A 654 10.91 16.06 12.38
N ALA A 655 10.23 17.22 12.37
CA ALA A 655 10.74 18.45 11.75
C ALA A 655 12.02 18.96 12.46
N LEU A 656 12.07 18.85 13.79
CA LEU A 656 13.24 19.25 14.59
C LEU A 656 14.44 18.32 14.37
N ALA A 657 14.21 17.01 14.30
CA ALA A 657 15.26 16.03 14.13
C ALA A 657 15.77 15.99 12.68
N GLY A 658 14.87 16.05 11.69
CA GLY A 658 15.25 16.02 10.28
C GLY A 658 16.16 17.18 9.89
N PHE A 659 17.23 16.90 9.16
CA PHE A 659 18.15 17.92 8.68
C PHE A 659 17.64 18.58 7.39
N HIS A 660 17.06 17.79 6.50
CA HIS A 660 16.67 18.25 5.17
C HIS A 660 15.18 18.08 4.91
N CYS A 661 14.56 19.05 4.23
CA CYS A 661 13.15 19.00 3.84
C CYS A 661 12.78 17.83 2.93
N TYR A 662 13.74 17.24 2.23
CA TYR A 662 13.55 16.09 1.34
C TYR A 662 12.91 14.86 2.00
N VAL A 663 13.19 14.64 3.28
CA VAL A 663 12.73 13.45 4.00
C VAL A 663 11.41 13.67 4.75
N ASN A 664 10.78 14.82 4.61
CA ASN A 664 9.54 15.14 5.34
C ASN A 664 8.39 14.18 5.01
N HIS A 665 8.42 13.53 3.86
CA HIS A 665 7.52 12.45 3.52
C HIS A 665 7.72 11.17 4.36
N ALA A 666 8.87 11.01 5.02
CA ALA A 666 9.14 9.83 5.84
C ALA A 666 8.60 9.92 7.27
N GLN A 667 7.83 10.96 7.59
CA GLN A 667 7.18 11.14 8.89
C GLN A 667 6.29 9.95 9.29
N SER A 668 5.93 9.87 10.57
CA SER A 668 5.04 8.85 11.07
C SER A 668 3.61 9.02 10.55
N TYR A 669 3.08 8.01 9.85
CA TYR A 669 1.68 8.01 9.40
C TYR A 669 0.69 7.72 10.53
N GLN A 670 1.15 7.08 11.61
CA GLN A 670 0.41 7.01 12.87
C GLN A 670 0.00 8.41 13.34
N ALA A 671 0.94 9.37 13.33
CA ALA A 671 0.69 10.74 13.75
C ALA A 671 -0.43 11.41 12.91
N ILE A 672 -0.39 11.24 11.59
CA ILE A 672 -1.43 11.78 10.70
C ILE A 672 -2.79 11.14 11.00
N LEU A 673 -2.84 9.83 11.20
CA LEU A 673 -4.09 9.13 11.56
C LEU A 673 -4.62 9.55 12.93
N GLU A 674 -3.76 9.80 13.91
CA GLU A 674 -4.16 10.33 15.23
C GLU A 674 -4.75 11.73 15.11
N ILE A 675 -4.13 12.62 14.33
CA ILE A 675 -4.65 13.96 14.08
C ILE A 675 -6.01 13.87 13.35
N LEU A 676 -6.10 13.11 12.27
CA LEU A 676 -7.34 12.93 11.50
C LEU A 676 -8.47 12.41 12.40
N ALA A 677 -8.21 11.36 13.17
CA ALA A 677 -9.21 10.77 14.05
C ALA A 677 -9.64 11.75 15.15
N GLY A 678 -8.71 12.44 15.78
CA GLY A 678 -9.00 13.45 16.79
C GLY A 678 -9.83 14.61 16.25
N LEU A 679 -9.47 15.16 15.08
CA LEU A 679 -10.23 16.24 14.45
C LEU A 679 -11.64 15.81 14.04
N VAL A 680 -11.81 14.62 13.47
CA VAL A 680 -13.12 14.10 13.06
C VAL A 680 -14.02 13.83 14.29
N LEU A 681 -13.44 13.34 15.39
CA LEU A 681 -14.16 13.19 16.67
C LEU A 681 -14.67 14.53 17.19
N VAL A 682 -13.83 15.55 17.20
CA VAL A 682 -14.19 16.90 17.66
C VAL A 682 -15.27 17.51 16.76
N LEU A 683 -15.11 17.46 15.44
CA LEU A 683 -16.10 17.96 14.49
C LEU A 683 -17.46 17.28 14.69
N ARG A 684 -17.46 15.97 14.94
CA ARG A 684 -18.68 15.19 15.13
C ARG A 684 -19.42 15.55 16.41
N ASP A 685 -18.67 15.76 17.50
CA ASP A 685 -19.26 16.05 18.83
C ASP A 685 -19.56 17.55 19.02
N ALA A 686 -18.84 18.45 18.32
CA ALA A 686 -19.07 19.89 18.40
C ALA A 686 -20.31 20.34 17.63
N ASN A 687 -20.46 19.94 16.37
CA ASN A 687 -21.58 20.34 15.53
C ASN A 687 -21.84 19.36 14.38
N ARG A 688 -23.04 18.78 14.37
CA ARG A 688 -23.46 17.84 13.30
C ARG A 688 -23.43 18.46 11.90
N TRP A 689 -23.69 19.74 11.79
CA TRP A 689 -23.71 20.44 10.50
C TRP A 689 -22.28 20.55 9.92
N TYR A 690 -21.31 20.96 10.73
CA TYR A 690 -19.89 21.01 10.31
C TYR A 690 -19.38 19.63 9.91
N PHE A 691 -19.72 18.60 10.68
CA PHE A 691 -19.33 17.22 10.35
C PHE A 691 -19.91 16.79 8.99
N ASN A 692 -21.20 17.04 8.75
CA ASN A 692 -21.85 16.70 7.49
C ASN A 692 -21.25 17.49 6.32
N LEU A 693 -20.94 18.76 6.51
CA LEU A 693 -20.25 19.59 5.51
C LEU A 693 -18.88 19.02 5.17
N CYS A 694 -18.06 18.69 6.16
CA CYS A 694 -16.75 18.06 5.94
C CYS A 694 -16.87 16.72 5.22
N LEU A 695 -17.88 15.91 5.57
CA LEU A 695 -18.15 14.64 4.89
C LEU A 695 -18.49 14.87 3.40
N ILE A 696 -19.42 15.81 3.11
CA ILE A 696 -19.80 16.15 1.73
C ILE A 696 -18.56 16.64 0.95
N LEU A 697 -17.80 17.58 1.51
CA LEU A 697 -16.61 18.11 0.86
C LEU A 697 -15.55 17.03 0.62
N SER A 698 -15.35 16.10 1.56
CA SER A 698 -14.43 14.98 1.40
C SER A 698 -14.87 14.02 0.31
N VAL A 699 -16.18 13.72 0.24
CA VAL A 699 -16.75 12.85 -0.81
C VAL A 699 -16.65 13.51 -2.19
N LEU A 700 -17.02 14.80 -2.31
CA LEU A 700 -16.89 15.54 -3.55
C LEU A 700 -15.44 15.64 -4.01
N TYR A 701 -14.54 15.94 -3.09
CA TYR A 701 -13.12 15.97 -3.38
C TYR A 701 -12.60 14.61 -3.84
N GLY A 702 -12.97 13.53 -3.15
CA GLY A 702 -12.65 12.17 -3.55
C GLY A 702 -13.18 11.84 -4.94
N ALA A 703 -14.42 12.23 -5.26
CA ALA A 703 -15.00 12.04 -6.59
C ALA A 703 -14.20 12.80 -7.68
N ILE A 704 -13.78 14.04 -7.41
CA ILE A 704 -12.96 14.82 -8.36
C ILE A 704 -11.62 14.13 -8.59
N VAL A 705 -10.88 13.84 -7.53
CA VAL A 705 -9.49 13.35 -7.60
C VAL A 705 -9.39 11.92 -8.10
N TRP A 706 -10.31 11.06 -7.66
CA TRP A 706 -10.21 9.62 -7.89
C TRP A 706 -11.10 9.11 -9.03
N ILE A 707 -12.05 9.88 -9.51
CA ILE A 707 -12.99 9.45 -10.54
C ILE A 707 -13.00 10.42 -11.72
N ILE A 708 -13.38 11.68 -11.51
CA ILE A 708 -13.68 12.62 -12.60
C ILE A 708 -12.40 12.98 -13.35
N ASP A 709 -11.36 13.42 -12.64
CA ASP A 709 -10.12 13.86 -13.25
C ASP A 709 -9.36 12.73 -13.96
N PRO A 710 -9.17 11.53 -13.37
CA PRO A 710 -8.55 10.43 -14.06
C PRO A 710 -9.34 9.92 -15.29
N LEU A 711 -10.67 9.96 -15.25
CA LEU A 711 -11.49 9.64 -16.42
C LEU A 711 -11.36 10.69 -17.52
N ALA A 712 -11.41 11.98 -17.17
CA ALA A 712 -11.29 13.09 -18.13
C ALA A 712 -9.90 13.15 -18.77
N SER A 713 -8.85 12.80 -18.04
CA SER A 713 -7.47 12.75 -18.52
C SER A 713 -7.09 11.44 -19.22
N ALA A 714 -8.05 10.53 -19.43
CA ALA A 714 -7.84 9.18 -19.95
C ALA A 714 -6.73 8.40 -19.20
N THR A 715 -6.60 8.66 -17.91
CA THR A 715 -5.59 8.02 -17.07
C THR A 715 -6.02 6.61 -16.68
N TYR A 716 -7.33 6.37 -16.52
CA TYR A 716 -7.85 5.02 -16.32
C TYR A 716 -7.96 4.29 -17.65
N VAL A 717 -7.29 3.16 -17.74
CA VAL A 717 -7.33 2.25 -18.87
C VAL A 717 -8.60 1.40 -18.82
N HIS A 718 -9.05 1.07 -17.61
CA HIS A 718 -10.22 0.24 -17.37
C HIS A 718 -11.29 1.00 -16.59
N THR A 719 -12.49 1.09 -17.16
CA THR A 719 -13.64 1.75 -16.50
C THR A 719 -14.41 0.83 -15.56
N VAL A 720 -14.42 -0.47 -15.80
CA VAL A 720 -15.15 -1.45 -14.97
C VAL A 720 -14.75 -1.39 -13.49
N PRO A 721 -13.45 -1.36 -13.12
CA PRO A 721 -13.06 -1.19 -11.72
C PRO A 721 -13.63 0.08 -11.07
N ILE A 722 -13.73 1.18 -11.83
CA ILE A 722 -14.24 2.46 -11.33
C ILE A 722 -15.74 2.35 -11.06
N VAL A 723 -16.50 1.71 -11.95
CA VAL A 723 -17.94 1.44 -11.73
C VAL A 723 -18.11 0.56 -10.49
N CYS A 724 -17.33 -0.49 -10.33
CA CYS A 724 -17.34 -1.35 -9.14
C CYS A 724 -17.04 -0.55 -7.87
N MET A 725 -16.06 0.35 -7.90
CA MET A 725 -15.71 1.21 -6.77
C MET A 725 -16.89 2.12 -6.37
N CYS A 726 -17.57 2.73 -7.34
CA CYS A 726 -18.76 3.55 -7.09
C CYS A 726 -19.89 2.74 -6.46
N VAL A 727 -20.18 1.54 -6.99
CA VAL A 727 -21.20 0.63 -6.45
C VAL A 727 -20.86 0.22 -5.03
N ILE A 728 -19.61 -0.16 -4.75
CA ILE A 728 -19.16 -0.50 -3.41
C ILE A 728 -19.31 0.69 -2.46
N GLY A 729 -18.91 1.89 -2.89
CA GLY A 729 -19.09 3.11 -2.11
C GLY A 729 -20.55 3.34 -1.71
N ILE A 730 -21.47 3.17 -2.65
CA ILE A 730 -22.93 3.28 -2.41
C ILE A 730 -23.41 2.17 -1.45
N CYS A 731 -22.98 0.92 -1.65
CA CYS A 731 -23.36 -0.20 -0.79
C CYS A 731 -22.84 -0.03 0.64
N VAL A 732 -21.59 0.40 0.81
CA VAL A 732 -20.96 0.68 2.10
C VAL A 732 -21.66 1.83 2.79
N TYR A 733 -21.95 2.93 2.08
CA TYR A 733 -22.72 4.04 2.60
C TYR A 733 -24.12 3.59 3.05
N HIS A 734 -24.83 2.82 2.21
CA HIS A 734 -26.15 2.30 2.55
C HIS A 734 -26.10 1.39 3.77
N TYR A 735 -25.14 0.47 3.84
CA TYR A 735 -24.98 -0.46 4.96
C TYR A 735 -24.72 0.29 6.28
N PHE A 736 -23.76 1.22 6.29
CA PHE A 736 -23.36 1.92 7.51
C PHE A 736 -24.30 3.10 7.88
N TYR A 737 -24.96 3.72 6.92
CA TYR A 737 -25.81 4.89 7.16
C TYR A 737 -27.27 4.55 7.31
N VAL A 738 -27.85 3.74 6.41
CA VAL A 738 -29.29 3.52 6.33
C VAL A 738 -29.75 2.38 7.23
N ARG A 739 -29.03 1.27 7.25
CA ARG A 739 -29.44 0.11 8.04
C ARG A 739 -29.36 0.37 9.54
N TYR A 740 -28.31 1.04 10.00
CA TYR A 740 -28.19 1.43 11.40
C TYR A 740 -29.18 2.49 11.87
N ARG A 741 -29.78 3.27 10.96
CA ARG A 741 -30.86 4.20 11.33
C ARG A 741 -32.12 3.46 11.77
N ARG A 742 -32.39 2.28 11.19
CA ARG A 742 -33.56 1.45 11.54
C ARG A 742 -33.40 0.74 12.88
N ASP A 743 -32.22 0.23 13.14
CA ASP A 743 -31.96 -0.53 14.37
C ASP A 743 -31.91 0.40 15.59
N GLY A 744 -31.41 1.64 15.46
CA GLY A 744 -31.44 2.66 16.52
C GLY A 744 -32.84 3.15 16.88
N VAL A 745 -33.75 3.27 15.90
CA VAL A 745 -35.15 3.68 16.16
C VAL A 745 -35.94 2.58 16.88
N ASN A 746 -35.57 1.31 16.66
CA ASN A 746 -36.21 0.18 17.36
C ASN A 746 -35.66 -0.01 18.78
N ALA A 747 -34.38 0.31 19.03
CA ALA A 747 -33.81 0.25 20.38
C ALA A 747 -34.34 1.34 21.32
N ASP A 748 -34.60 2.55 20.82
CA ASP A 748 -35.21 3.64 21.59
C ASP A 748 -36.71 3.40 21.90
N ARG A 749 -37.36 2.46 21.23
CA ARG A 749 -38.75 2.08 21.53
C ARG A 749 -38.87 0.93 22.54
N THR A 750 -37.79 0.30 22.90
CA THR A 750 -37.75 -0.85 23.84
C THR A 750 -37.07 -0.48 25.17
N LEU A 751 -36.60 0.75 25.37
CA LEU A 751 -36.22 1.37 26.62
C LEU A 751 -37.29 2.38 27.04
#